data_d6523d267c627907ce15e939a1100677
#
_entry.id   d6523d267c627907ce15e939a1100677
#
_cell.length_a   1.000
_cell.length_b   1.000
_cell.length_c   1.000
_cell.angle_alpha   90.00
_cell.angle_beta   90.00
_cell.angle_gamma   90.00
#
_symmetry.space_group_name_H-M   'P 1'
#
loop_
_entity.id
_entity.type
_entity.pdbx_description
1 polymer ?
#
loop_
_entity_poly.entity_id
_entity_poly.type
_entity_poly.pdbx_seq_one_letter_code
_entity_poly.pdbx_strand_id
1 'polypeptide(L)'
;MKNIGIYAGILLLFVVLAYSFTPQVLDGKIVNQSDIASWKGMANEAVTHNTANPDDPTAWTNSMFGGMPTTATIDDFDGDWTDAIYKFLLTGRRPASYLLIALIGGFLLMLSMGTSRLIAVAGAVAIAFCSYNMQIIQVGHNTKMQAIAYFPWVLAGVIFTYRMAMRLPVAAGNDAKGDWKTWLPKTILGATLFAFALSFQIKANHPQITYYLAIVIFAYAIGQFIYLCINKDKRFLLRNFFIASALLLVIGTVGIATNANKLIPTYKYTPYTMRGGSELTSDSDSHNSKGLDLDYATAWSYGIGEMPNLLIPNFNGGASAGELPLDSETGKLLKRAGQPNLKQTMKHLPLYWGPQPFTAGPMYMGAITIFLFVLGLILCKGREKWWLVAASVIAVFLAWGSHFMWFTRLWFDYAPMYSKFRTVSMALIVLQTTMPLLGFYVLDRILKERYDKQALKKAGFIAYGITAGFCLLCTLMPGIAGSFVSSSDAGMSDIIVDALAADRATLLKKDAIRSLVLISCVFALILWAFRTPKTDAVGKDGSFVLKGRTVIVAAAVVLLVWFDLFSVGKRYLNKSHFITPKDFTAHYEPRLVDEVIHQDEDPDYRVLDLSVNTFNDAIQSYHHKCIGGYSPVKLQRYQDLIERYIAPEIKSFYGMADGAVTISEIEENLTELKVISMLNGKYIIVDPGAAPVYNRYAYGNCWFVDSFVPAVTPDEEIALLASTDLRTTAVIGNDFPAAQSFFAAAQKDTDDALGASGCHPESSEGSPDRITLTSYAPNELRYDFSTDSERAAIFSEIYYPEGWKAWIEPAGTYGEVRGGHYIPTENAKQIDLFRADWMLRGAILPEGEGELIMRFEPDSYQLGENISRASSIFLILLLIASAAGVAASASASRLSRKGSTR
;
A
#
# COMPACT_ATOMS: atom_id res chain seq x y z
N MET A 1 -12.06 -36.38 -16.90
CA MET A 1 -13.36 -35.71 -16.81
C MET A 1 -13.86 -35.53 -15.39
N LYS A 2 -14.03 -36.60 -14.56
CA LYS A 2 -14.56 -36.47 -13.17
C LYS A 2 -13.83 -35.46 -12.28
N ASN A 3 -12.50 -35.36 -12.34
CA ASN A 3 -11.72 -34.37 -11.55
C ASN A 3 -11.91 -32.93 -12.05
N ILE A 4 -12.07 -32.72 -13.35
CA ILE A 4 -12.30 -31.38 -13.94
C ILE A 4 -13.64 -30.84 -13.44
N GLY A 5 -14.71 -31.65 -13.42
CA GLY A 5 -16.00 -31.23 -12.91
C GLY A 5 -15.99 -30.82 -11.42
N ILE A 6 -15.18 -31.53 -10.59
CA ILE A 6 -15.05 -31.18 -9.17
C ILE A 6 -14.36 -29.80 -9.00
N TYR A 7 -13.27 -29.53 -9.72
CA TYR A 7 -12.59 -28.24 -9.63
C TYR A 7 -13.43 -27.08 -10.21
N ALA A 8 -14.17 -27.34 -11.30
CA ALA A 8 -15.13 -26.37 -11.83
C ALA A 8 -16.23 -26.06 -10.79
N GLY A 9 -16.77 -27.09 -10.11
CA GLY A 9 -17.74 -26.91 -9.03
C GLY A 9 -17.17 -26.12 -7.83
N ILE A 10 -15.90 -26.32 -7.46
CA ILE A 10 -15.24 -25.53 -6.41
C ILE A 10 -15.06 -24.08 -6.84
N LEU A 11 -14.64 -23.84 -8.09
CA LEU A 11 -14.51 -22.47 -8.63
C LEU A 11 -15.86 -21.75 -8.64
N LEU A 12 -16.92 -22.42 -9.07
CA LEU A 12 -18.28 -21.87 -9.03
C LEU A 12 -18.69 -21.54 -7.58
N LEU A 13 -18.39 -22.45 -6.62
CA LEU A 13 -18.64 -22.18 -5.21
C LEU A 13 -17.90 -20.91 -4.75
N PHE A 14 -16.66 -20.71 -5.13
CA PHE A 14 -15.91 -19.52 -4.77
C PHE A 14 -16.49 -18.25 -5.37
N VAL A 15 -16.95 -18.29 -6.61
CA VAL A 15 -17.69 -17.17 -7.22
C VAL A 15 -18.96 -16.88 -6.40
N VAL A 16 -19.75 -17.90 -6.08
CA VAL A 16 -20.96 -17.74 -5.25
C VAL A 16 -20.62 -17.12 -3.89
N LEU A 17 -19.59 -17.61 -3.21
CA LEU A 17 -19.17 -17.07 -1.89
C LEU A 17 -18.74 -15.61 -1.99
N ALA A 18 -17.93 -15.24 -2.98
CA ALA A 18 -17.45 -13.87 -3.18
C ALA A 18 -18.62 -12.90 -3.43
N TYR A 19 -19.51 -13.25 -4.37
CA TYR A 19 -20.64 -12.37 -4.71
C TYR A 19 -21.77 -12.38 -3.67
N SER A 20 -21.98 -13.47 -2.93
CA SER A 20 -22.92 -13.48 -1.81
C SER A 20 -22.49 -12.56 -0.65
N PHE A 21 -21.18 -12.35 -0.52
CA PHE A 21 -20.67 -11.37 0.45
C PHE A 21 -20.89 -9.92 -0.02
N THR A 22 -20.82 -9.64 -1.31
CA THR A 22 -20.96 -8.29 -1.88
C THR A 22 -22.03 -8.24 -2.98
N PRO A 23 -23.30 -8.61 -2.71
CA PRO A 23 -24.33 -8.71 -3.75
C PRO A 23 -24.64 -7.37 -4.43
N GLN A 24 -24.41 -6.24 -3.74
CA GLN A 24 -24.66 -4.88 -4.25
C GLN A 24 -23.89 -4.56 -5.52
N VAL A 25 -22.75 -5.23 -5.75
CA VAL A 25 -21.98 -5.01 -6.99
C VAL A 25 -22.72 -5.57 -8.23
N LEU A 26 -23.66 -6.51 -8.05
CA LEU A 26 -24.50 -7.01 -9.15
C LEU A 26 -25.50 -5.95 -9.61
N ASP A 27 -25.93 -5.08 -8.69
CA ASP A 27 -26.80 -3.92 -8.95
C ASP A 27 -26.01 -2.72 -9.50
N GLY A 28 -24.74 -2.88 -9.84
CA GLY A 28 -23.88 -1.82 -10.36
C GLY A 28 -23.34 -0.84 -9.30
N LYS A 29 -23.58 -1.08 -8.02
CA LYS A 29 -23.05 -0.26 -6.94
C LYS A 29 -21.56 -0.52 -6.70
N ILE A 30 -20.87 0.50 -6.21
CA ILE A 30 -19.46 0.47 -5.82
C ILE A 30 -19.33 0.71 -4.32
N VAL A 31 -18.22 0.28 -3.73
CA VAL A 31 -17.92 0.63 -2.33
C VAL A 31 -17.55 2.11 -2.25
N ASN A 32 -18.13 2.83 -1.31
CA ASN A 32 -17.72 4.20 -0.99
C ASN A 32 -16.41 4.14 -0.19
N GLN A 33 -15.31 4.47 -0.86
CA GLN A 33 -13.95 4.29 -0.36
C GLN A 33 -13.24 5.65 -0.29
N SER A 34 -12.89 6.11 0.91
CA SER A 34 -12.17 7.38 1.11
C SER A 34 -10.84 7.43 0.37
N ASP A 35 -10.05 6.34 0.43
CA ASP A 35 -8.75 6.31 -0.25
C ASP A 35 -8.88 6.36 -1.79
N ILE A 36 -9.96 5.81 -2.36
CA ILE A 36 -10.21 5.90 -3.80
C ILE A 36 -10.68 7.30 -4.18
N ALA A 37 -11.44 7.96 -3.29
CA ALA A 37 -11.77 9.36 -3.47
C ALA A 37 -10.47 10.21 -3.48
N SER A 38 -9.62 10.06 -2.47
CA SER A 38 -8.33 10.77 -2.45
C SER A 38 -7.46 10.45 -3.68
N TRP A 39 -7.36 9.15 -4.06
CA TRP A 39 -6.62 8.76 -5.27
C TRP A 39 -7.15 9.44 -6.53
N LYS A 40 -8.48 9.54 -6.69
CA LYS A 40 -9.09 10.19 -7.85
C LYS A 40 -8.74 11.68 -7.89
N GLY A 41 -8.72 12.35 -6.74
CA GLY A 41 -8.25 13.75 -6.65
C GLY A 41 -6.79 13.89 -7.09
N MET A 42 -5.89 13.06 -6.51
CA MET A 42 -4.46 13.08 -6.82
C MET A 42 -4.14 12.78 -8.29
N ALA A 43 -4.92 11.90 -8.93
CA ALA A 43 -4.62 11.38 -10.25
C ALA A 43 -5.29 12.17 -11.39
N ASN A 44 -6.25 13.06 -11.08
CA ASN A 44 -7.14 13.66 -12.09
C ASN A 44 -6.38 14.38 -13.20
N GLU A 45 -5.43 15.24 -12.86
CA GLU A 45 -4.65 16.01 -13.82
C GLU A 45 -3.92 15.09 -14.81
N ALA A 46 -3.14 14.15 -14.28
CA ALA A 46 -2.33 13.27 -15.11
C ALA A 46 -3.18 12.23 -15.89
N VAL A 47 -4.27 11.71 -15.31
CA VAL A 47 -5.21 10.81 -16.03
C VAL A 47 -5.91 11.55 -17.16
N THR A 48 -6.31 12.80 -16.94
CA THR A 48 -6.94 13.64 -17.96
C THR A 48 -5.97 13.93 -19.10
N HIS A 49 -4.73 14.32 -18.76
CA HIS A 49 -3.67 14.56 -19.75
C HIS A 49 -3.35 13.29 -20.56
N ASN A 50 -3.11 12.15 -19.91
CA ASN A 50 -2.75 10.88 -20.57
C ASN A 50 -3.90 10.34 -21.43
N THR A 51 -5.14 10.61 -21.04
CA THR A 51 -6.30 10.24 -21.86
C THR A 51 -6.42 11.09 -23.13
N ALA A 52 -6.10 12.37 -23.03
CA ALA A 52 -6.13 13.30 -24.16
C ALA A 52 -4.89 13.13 -25.08
N ASN A 53 -3.73 12.76 -24.48
CA ASN A 53 -2.44 12.68 -25.16
C ASN A 53 -1.79 11.29 -24.94
N PRO A 54 -2.35 10.21 -25.51
CA PRO A 54 -1.84 8.85 -25.29
C PRO A 54 -0.43 8.62 -25.84
N ASP A 55 0.02 9.42 -26.79
CA ASP A 55 1.35 9.34 -27.41
C ASP A 55 2.42 10.17 -26.63
N ASP A 56 1.98 11.02 -25.68
CA ASP A 56 2.82 11.85 -24.83
C ASP A 56 2.32 11.85 -23.36
N PRO A 57 2.33 10.70 -22.68
CA PRO A 57 1.82 10.59 -21.32
C PRO A 57 2.73 11.31 -20.31
N THR A 58 2.13 11.97 -19.32
CA THR A 58 2.88 12.57 -18.22
C THR A 58 3.21 11.56 -17.12
N ALA A 59 4.39 11.72 -16.55
CA ALA A 59 4.83 11.06 -15.31
C ALA A 59 5.01 12.08 -14.15
N TRP A 60 4.52 13.31 -14.33
CA TRP A 60 4.52 14.40 -13.36
C TRP A 60 3.11 14.94 -13.14
N THR A 61 2.84 15.48 -11.96
CA THR A 61 1.60 16.22 -11.66
C THR A 61 1.92 17.47 -10.86
N ASN A 62 1.22 18.56 -11.12
CA ASN A 62 1.24 19.82 -10.36
C ASN A 62 0.00 20.00 -9.48
N SER A 63 -0.92 19.04 -9.49
CA SER A 63 -2.20 19.12 -8.76
C SER A 63 -2.03 19.10 -7.24
N MET A 64 -0.86 18.73 -6.70
CA MET A 64 -0.61 18.68 -5.26
C MET A 64 0.84 19.02 -4.93
N PHE A 65 1.03 19.67 -3.78
CA PHE A 65 2.36 20.02 -3.23
C PHE A 65 3.24 20.79 -4.23
N GLY A 66 2.62 21.62 -5.08
CA GLY A 66 3.31 22.40 -6.11
C GLY A 66 3.96 21.58 -7.24
N GLY A 67 3.98 20.25 -7.15
CA GLY A 67 4.48 19.34 -8.17
C GLY A 67 5.24 18.13 -7.62
N MET A 68 5.01 16.95 -8.21
CA MET A 68 5.71 15.72 -7.86
C MET A 68 5.56 14.62 -8.94
N PRO A 69 6.50 13.63 -8.98
CA PRO A 69 6.36 12.47 -9.85
C PRO A 69 5.11 11.63 -9.55
N THR A 70 4.47 11.09 -10.59
CA THR A 70 3.24 10.26 -10.47
C THR A 70 3.50 8.79 -10.16
N THR A 71 4.75 8.36 -9.96
CA THR A 71 5.18 6.96 -9.77
C THR A 71 4.35 6.15 -8.78
N ALA A 72 3.81 6.78 -7.75
CA ALA A 72 2.99 6.12 -6.72
C ALA A 72 1.48 6.22 -6.99
N THR A 73 1.06 7.01 -7.98
CA THR A 73 -0.34 7.40 -8.21
C THR A 73 -0.92 6.78 -9.47
N ILE A 74 -0.15 6.75 -10.57
CA ILE A 74 -0.60 6.29 -11.88
C ILE A 74 0.26 5.14 -12.39
N ASP A 75 -0.39 4.21 -13.12
CA ASP A 75 0.18 2.99 -13.67
C ASP A 75 -0.08 2.93 -15.19
N ASP A 76 0.43 3.89 -15.95
CA ASP A 76 0.33 3.91 -17.43
C ASP A 76 1.60 3.33 -18.08
N PHE A 77 1.84 2.03 -17.84
CA PHE A 77 3.00 1.31 -18.34
C PHE A 77 2.57 0.11 -19.16
N ASP A 78 3.02 0.02 -20.41
CA ASP A 78 2.64 -1.04 -21.37
C ASP A 78 3.70 -2.15 -21.51
N GLY A 79 4.89 -1.99 -20.92
CA GLY A 79 5.99 -2.93 -21.09
C GLY A 79 5.76 -4.32 -20.50
N ASP A 80 4.91 -4.46 -19.50
CA ASP A 80 4.65 -5.75 -18.85
C ASP A 80 3.54 -6.56 -19.57
N TRP A 81 3.93 -7.51 -20.42
CA TRP A 81 2.99 -8.40 -21.11
C TRP A 81 2.23 -9.36 -20.19
N THR A 82 2.66 -9.56 -18.96
CA THR A 82 1.90 -10.34 -17.98
C THR A 82 0.67 -9.58 -17.46
N ASP A 83 0.57 -8.28 -17.73
CA ASP A 83 -0.55 -7.43 -17.31
C ASP A 83 -1.89 -7.90 -17.86
N ALA A 84 -1.93 -8.41 -19.10
CA ALA A 84 -3.14 -9.00 -19.68
C ALA A 84 -3.68 -10.18 -18.85
N ILE A 85 -2.78 -11.03 -18.31
CA ILE A 85 -3.16 -12.15 -17.44
C ILE A 85 -3.61 -11.63 -16.09
N TYR A 86 -2.92 -10.62 -15.54
CA TYR A 86 -3.28 -9.99 -14.27
C TYR A 86 -4.68 -9.35 -14.35
N LYS A 87 -4.95 -8.55 -15.37
CA LYS A 87 -6.26 -7.93 -15.64
C LYS A 87 -7.34 -8.99 -15.83
N PHE A 88 -7.03 -10.10 -16.55
CA PHE A 88 -7.96 -11.23 -16.71
C PHE A 88 -8.31 -11.88 -15.37
N LEU A 89 -7.35 -12.11 -14.47
CA LEU A 89 -7.61 -12.67 -13.15
C LEU A 89 -8.43 -11.73 -12.26
N LEU A 90 -8.31 -10.41 -12.45
CA LEU A 90 -9.11 -9.40 -11.78
C LEU A 90 -10.49 -9.18 -12.44
N THR A 91 -10.81 -9.93 -13.50
CA THR A 91 -12.11 -9.84 -14.19
C THR A 91 -13.24 -10.07 -13.19
N GLY A 92 -14.28 -9.25 -13.29
CA GLY A 92 -15.40 -9.23 -12.37
C GLY A 92 -15.51 -7.90 -11.62
N ARG A 93 -16.56 -7.77 -10.82
CA ARG A 93 -16.82 -6.53 -10.10
C ARG A 93 -16.05 -6.49 -8.79
N ARG A 94 -15.39 -5.36 -8.53
CA ARG A 94 -14.72 -5.11 -7.24
C ARG A 94 -15.76 -4.86 -6.14
N PRO A 95 -15.58 -5.39 -4.91
CA PRO A 95 -14.45 -6.14 -4.41
C PRO A 95 -14.57 -7.67 -4.54
N ALA A 96 -15.64 -8.21 -5.15
CA ALA A 96 -15.83 -9.66 -5.29
C ALA A 96 -14.64 -10.35 -5.99
N SER A 97 -14.04 -9.69 -6.99
CA SER A 97 -12.84 -10.22 -7.69
C SER A 97 -11.64 -10.39 -6.74
N TYR A 98 -11.41 -9.49 -5.80
CA TYR A 98 -10.32 -9.61 -4.82
C TYR A 98 -10.51 -10.82 -3.89
N LEU A 99 -11.76 -11.02 -3.42
CA LEU A 99 -12.12 -12.16 -2.58
C LEU A 99 -11.98 -13.48 -3.34
N LEU A 100 -12.33 -13.49 -4.64
CA LEU A 100 -12.18 -14.66 -5.50
C LEU A 100 -10.70 -15.05 -5.66
N ILE A 101 -9.81 -14.09 -5.91
CA ILE A 101 -8.36 -14.33 -6.01
C ILE A 101 -7.84 -14.89 -4.68
N ALA A 102 -8.23 -14.32 -3.54
CA ALA A 102 -7.83 -14.79 -2.22
C ALA A 102 -8.32 -16.23 -1.95
N LEU A 103 -9.57 -16.56 -2.33
CA LEU A 103 -10.13 -17.92 -2.21
C LEU A 103 -9.35 -18.94 -3.05
N ILE A 104 -9.08 -18.61 -4.31
CA ILE A 104 -8.30 -19.49 -5.19
C ILE A 104 -6.89 -19.68 -4.64
N GLY A 105 -6.23 -18.59 -4.22
CA GLY A 105 -4.88 -18.65 -3.64
C GLY A 105 -4.82 -19.49 -2.36
N GLY A 106 -5.74 -19.26 -1.43
CA GLY A 106 -5.85 -20.06 -0.21
C GLY A 106 -6.10 -21.55 -0.50
N PHE A 107 -6.94 -21.84 -1.49
CA PHE A 107 -7.20 -23.23 -1.91
C PHE A 107 -5.95 -23.89 -2.51
N LEU A 108 -5.22 -23.19 -3.40
CA LEU A 108 -3.97 -23.69 -3.97
C LEU A 108 -2.90 -23.91 -2.89
N LEU A 109 -2.82 -22.99 -1.92
CA LEU A 109 -1.89 -23.10 -0.80
C LEU A 109 -2.19 -24.34 0.06
N MET A 110 -3.45 -24.56 0.43
CA MET A 110 -3.87 -25.74 1.17
C MET A 110 -3.58 -27.04 0.39
N LEU A 111 -3.87 -27.07 -0.92
CA LEU A 111 -3.52 -28.22 -1.77
C LEU A 111 -2.02 -28.45 -1.87
N SER A 112 -1.22 -27.39 -1.91
CA SER A 112 0.24 -27.50 -1.93
C SER A 112 0.77 -28.16 -0.65
N MET A 113 0.08 -28.00 0.50
CA MET A 113 0.36 -28.71 1.75
C MET A 113 -0.13 -30.18 1.74
N GLY A 114 -0.90 -30.60 0.73
CA GLY A 114 -1.41 -31.97 0.57
C GLY A 114 -2.67 -32.26 1.36
N THR A 115 -3.48 -31.25 1.63
CA THR A 115 -4.79 -31.41 2.26
C THR A 115 -5.84 -31.93 1.25
N SER A 116 -6.92 -32.51 1.76
CA SER A 116 -8.08 -32.90 0.96
C SER A 116 -8.84 -31.65 0.47
N ARG A 117 -9.55 -31.77 -0.66
CA ARG A 117 -10.22 -30.65 -1.35
C ARG A 117 -11.20 -29.90 -0.47
N LEU A 118 -12.03 -30.61 0.32
CA LEU A 118 -13.02 -29.96 1.21
C LEU A 118 -12.33 -29.16 2.33
N ILE A 119 -11.27 -29.70 2.91
CA ILE A 119 -10.50 -28.98 3.92
C ILE A 119 -9.75 -27.81 3.29
N ALA A 120 -9.27 -27.96 2.05
CA ALA A 120 -8.67 -26.86 1.31
C ALA A 120 -9.67 -25.71 1.07
N VAL A 121 -10.95 -26.01 0.81
CA VAL A 121 -12.03 -25.00 0.74
C VAL A 121 -12.20 -24.30 2.08
N ALA A 122 -12.24 -25.03 3.22
CA ALA A 122 -12.38 -24.43 4.55
C ALA A 122 -11.21 -23.47 4.87
N GLY A 123 -9.97 -23.91 4.58
CA GLY A 123 -8.77 -23.07 4.76
C GLY A 123 -8.77 -21.84 3.84
N ALA A 124 -9.23 -21.99 2.60
CA ALA A 124 -9.37 -20.87 1.65
C ALA A 124 -10.38 -19.83 2.16
N VAL A 125 -11.52 -20.27 2.67
CA VAL A 125 -12.51 -19.38 3.29
C VAL A 125 -11.94 -18.65 4.50
N ALA A 126 -11.21 -19.36 5.37
CA ALA A 126 -10.58 -18.78 6.55
C ALA A 126 -9.56 -17.69 6.19
N ILE A 127 -8.77 -17.86 5.14
CA ILE A 127 -7.81 -16.87 4.65
C ILE A 127 -8.52 -15.68 3.98
N ALA A 128 -9.47 -15.94 3.09
CA ALA A 128 -10.07 -14.90 2.27
C ALA A 128 -11.03 -13.98 3.05
N PHE A 129 -11.75 -14.52 4.04
CA PHE A 129 -12.78 -13.80 4.79
C PHE A 129 -12.36 -13.37 6.20
N CYS A 130 -11.07 -13.33 6.51
CA CYS A 130 -10.56 -12.64 7.70
C CYS A 130 -11.11 -11.21 7.76
N SER A 131 -11.52 -10.75 8.95
CA SER A 131 -12.19 -9.45 9.10
C SER A 131 -11.35 -8.27 8.57
N TYR A 132 -10.03 -8.36 8.68
CA TYR A 132 -9.11 -7.34 8.19
C TYR A 132 -9.28 -7.07 6.68
N ASN A 133 -9.50 -8.11 5.88
CA ASN A 133 -9.74 -7.93 4.44
C ASN A 133 -10.98 -7.08 4.17
N MET A 134 -12.04 -7.22 4.98
CA MET A 134 -13.26 -6.44 4.84
C MET A 134 -13.06 -4.98 5.23
N GLN A 135 -12.28 -4.74 6.27
CA GLN A 135 -11.93 -3.40 6.75
C GLN A 135 -11.11 -2.64 5.71
N ILE A 136 -10.03 -3.25 5.18
CA ILE A 136 -9.18 -2.60 4.18
C ILE A 136 -9.90 -2.38 2.84
N ILE A 137 -10.85 -3.25 2.48
CA ILE A 137 -11.73 -3.03 1.31
C ILE A 137 -12.64 -1.82 1.58
N GLN A 138 -13.20 -1.71 2.77
CA GLN A 138 -14.14 -0.64 3.10
C GLN A 138 -13.48 0.74 3.02
N VAL A 139 -12.27 0.89 3.56
CA VAL A 139 -11.53 2.16 3.53
C VAL A 139 -10.86 2.46 2.19
N GLY A 140 -10.69 1.48 1.30
CA GLY A 140 -10.13 1.68 -0.04
C GLY A 140 -8.70 1.24 -0.25
N HIS A 141 -8.07 0.55 0.70
CA HIS A 141 -6.72 0.00 0.54
C HIS A 141 -6.68 -1.16 -0.47
N ASN A 142 -7.08 -0.89 -1.71
CA ASN A 142 -7.24 -1.90 -2.76
C ASN A 142 -5.91 -2.56 -3.15
N THR A 143 -4.82 -1.80 -3.23
CA THR A 143 -3.46 -2.31 -3.49
C THR A 143 -3.03 -3.30 -2.40
N LYS A 144 -3.26 -2.96 -1.15
CA LYS A 144 -3.00 -3.83 0.00
C LYS A 144 -3.83 -5.13 -0.08
N MET A 145 -5.13 -5.01 -0.38
CA MET A 145 -6.00 -6.18 -0.50
C MET A 145 -5.56 -7.11 -1.64
N GLN A 146 -5.14 -6.57 -2.78
CA GLN A 146 -4.62 -7.36 -3.89
C GLN A 146 -3.31 -8.06 -3.50
N ALA A 147 -2.37 -7.36 -2.86
CA ALA A 147 -1.12 -7.94 -2.39
C ALA A 147 -1.36 -9.09 -1.39
N ILE A 148 -2.35 -8.95 -0.48
CA ILE A 148 -2.77 -10.01 0.45
C ILE A 148 -3.43 -11.17 -0.30
N ALA A 149 -4.23 -10.90 -1.33
CA ALA A 149 -4.93 -11.94 -2.10
C ALA A 149 -3.95 -12.84 -2.88
N TYR A 150 -2.84 -12.27 -3.39
CA TYR A 150 -1.78 -13.02 -4.07
C TYR A 150 -0.76 -13.66 -3.12
N PHE A 151 -0.70 -13.27 -1.85
CA PHE A 151 0.21 -13.85 -0.85
C PHE A 151 0.16 -15.39 -0.78
N PRO A 152 -1.03 -16.04 -0.67
CA PRO A 152 -1.12 -17.49 -0.66
C PRO A 152 -0.75 -18.15 -2.02
N TRP A 153 -0.90 -17.44 -3.15
CA TRP A 153 -0.46 -17.96 -4.45
C TRP A 153 1.06 -18.11 -4.51
N VAL A 154 1.78 -17.07 -4.08
CA VAL A 154 3.24 -17.07 -4.04
C VAL A 154 3.76 -18.20 -3.12
N LEU A 155 3.22 -18.30 -1.90
CA LEU A 155 3.61 -19.31 -0.95
C LEU A 155 3.26 -20.74 -1.45
N ALA A 156 2.13 -20.90 -2.15
CA ALA A 156 1.77 -22.16 -2.79
C ALA A 156 2.78 -22.58 -3.86
N GLY A 157 3.25 -21.63 -4.68
CA GLY A 157 4.29 -21.85 -5.69
C GLY A 157 5.62 -22.31 -5.08
N VAL A 158 6.06 -21.65 -4.01
CA VAL A 158 7.27 -22.04 -3.26
C VAL A 158 7.16 -23.47 -2.71
N ILE A 159 6.08 -23.75 -1.97
CA ILE A 159 5.85 -25.07 -1.37
C ILE A 159 5.77 -26.15 -2.46
N PHE A 160 5.05 -25.88 -3.55
CA PHE A 160 4.93 -26.82 -4.66
C PHE A 160 6.28 -27.10 -5.30
N THR A 161 7.10 -26.08 -5.55
CA THR A 161 8.46 -26.24 -6.14
C THR A 161 9.34 -27.16 -5.30
N TYR A 162 9.46 -26.89 -4.00
CA TYR A 162 10.24 -27.74 -3.11
C TYR A 162 9.68 -29.18 -3.03
N ARG A 163 8.36 -29.31 -3.01
CA ARG A 163 7.73 -30.67 -2.97
C ARG A 163 7.99 -31.46 -4.24
N MET A 164 8.00 -30.80 -5.41
CA MET A 164 8.31 -31.48 -6.66
C MET A 164 9.78 -31.91 -6.73
N ALA A 165 10.69 -31.03 -6.29
CA ALA A 165 12.13 -31.34 -6.23
C ALA A 165 12.48 -32.50 -5.26
N MET A 166 11.74 -32.62 -4.15
CA MET A 166 11.98 -33.58 -3.09
C MET A 166 11.11 -34.84 -3.21
N ARG A 167 10.28 -34.97 -4.26
CA ARG A 167 9.41 -36.14 -4.46
C ARG A 167 10.21 -37.31 -5.03
N LEU A 168 10.41 -38.33 -4.22
CA LEU A 168 11.01 -39.59 -4.67
C LEU A 168 10.05 -40.36 -5.59
N PRO A 169 10.51 -41.01 -6.67
CA PRO A 169 9.74 -42.01 -7.41
C PRO A 169 9.40 -43.19 -6.52
N VAL A 170 8.15 -43.65 -6.57
CA VAL A 170 7.63 -44.78 -5.75
C VAL A 170 8.26 -46.14 -6.11
N ALA A 171 9.08 -46.23 -7.16
CA ALA A 171 9.56 -47.48 -7.75
C ALA A 171 11.10 -47.54 -7.93
N ALA A 172 11.89 -46.88 -7.13
CA ALA A 172 13.33 -47.02 -7.21
C ALA A 172 13.78 -47.95 -6.08
N GLY A 173 14.03 -49.23 -6.43
CA GLY A 173 14.97 -50.04 -5.70
C GLY A 173 16.31 -49.33 -5.55
N ASN A 174 17.26 -49.80 -4.83
CA ASN A 174 18.54 -49.24 -4.33
C ASN A 174 19.24 -48.11 -5.15
N ASP A 175 18.76 -47.69 -6.33
CA ASP A 175 19.22 -46.52 -7.09
C ASP A 175 18.43 -45.27 -6.73
N ALA A 176 18.69 -44.75 -5.53
CA ALA A 176 18.02 -43.59 -4.94
C ALA A 176 18.31 -42.22 -5.64
N LYS A 177 18.96 -42.19 -6.79
CA LYS A 177 19.12 -41.03 -7.65
C LYS A 177 17.92 -40.99 -8.61
N GLY A 178 16.77 -40.45 -8.11
CA GLY A 178 15.59 -40.27 -8.95
C GLY A 178 15.92 -39.59 -10.27
N ASP A 179 15.45 -40.19 -11.39
CA ASP A 179 15.68 -39.65 -12.74
C ASP A 179 15.28 -38.19 -12.80
N TRP A 180 16.27 -37.32 -12.98
CA TRP A 180 16.08 -35.86 -13.05
C TRP A 180 15.05 -35.44 -14.14
N LYS A 181 14.88 -36.24 -15.21
CA LYS A 181 13.89 -36.02 -16.26
C LYS A 181 12.46 -36.10 -15.74
N THR A 182 12.21 -36.69 -14.57
CA THR A 182 10.86 -36.82 -14.00
C THR A 182 10.49 -35.73 -13.02
N TRP A 183 11.45 -35.20 -12.25
CA TRP A 183 11.15 -34.17 -11.22
C TRP A 183 11.53 -32.75 -11.66
N LEU A 184 12.62 -32.57 -12.43
CA LEU A 184 13.10 -31.23 -12.80
C LEU A 184 12.10 -30.41 -13.63
N PRO A 185 11.41 -30.96 -14.67
CA PRO A 185 10.39 -30.19 -15.40
C PRO A 185 9.25 -29.68 -14.51
N LYS A 186 8.83 -30.49 -13.52
CA LYS A 186 7.79 -30.09 -12.56
C LYS A 186 8.28 -29.03 -11.58
N THR A 187 9.57 -29.10 -11.21
CA THR A 187 10.20 -28.09 -10.33
C THR A 187 10.34 -26.76 -11.06
N ILE A 188 10.77 -26.78 -12.33
CA ILE A 188 10.81 -25.57 -13.18
C ILE A 188 9.42 -24.97 -13.33
N LEU A 189 8.40 -25.79 -13.65
CA LEU A 189 7.02 -25.32 -13.73
C LEU A 189 6.56 -24.69 -12.41
N GLY A 190 6.91 -25.31 -11.28
CA GLY A 190 6.60 -24.76 -9.96
C GLY A 190 7.25 -23.41 -9.73
N ALA A 191 8.55 -23.27 -10.04
CA ALA A 191 9.27 -22.00 -9.93
C ALA A 191 8.72 -20.92 -10.89
N THR A 192 8.27 -21.32 -12.08
CA THR A 192 7.63 -20.42 -13.05
C THR A 192 6.27 -19.91 -12.52
N LEU A 193 5.43 -20.80 -12.00
CA LEU A 193 4.15 -20.41 -11.38
C LEU A 193 4.35 -19.52 -10.15
N PHE A 194 5.38 -19.80 -9.35
CA PHE A 194 5.80 -18.90 -8.27
C PHE A 194 6.16 -17.51 -8.79
N ALA A 195 6.96 -17.43 -9.87
CA ALA A 195 7.38 -16.14 -10.43
C ALA A 195 6.21 -15.34 -11.00
N PHE A 196 5.23 -15.98 -11.65
CA PHE A 196 3.97 -15.31 -12.05
C PHE A 196 3.20 -14.78 -10.84
N ALA A 197 3.04 -15.62 -9.81
CA ALA A 197 2.34 -15.19 -8.60
C ALA A 197 3.07 -14.04 -7.90
N LEU A 198 4.41 -14.05 -7.87
CA LEU A 198 5.24 -13.00 -7.32
C LEU A 198 5.14 -11.71 -8.15
N SER A 199 5.18 -11.83 -9.49
CA SER A 199 4.94 -10.72 -10.41
C SER A 199 3.62 -10.01 -10.10
N PHE A 200 2.53 -10.76 -9.99
CA PHE A 200 1.20 -10.20 -9.69
C PHE A 200 1.10 -9.62 -8.29
N GLN A 201 1.78 -10.21 -7.32
CA GLN A 201 1.81 -9.72 -5.95
C GLN A 201 2.58 -8.38 -5.85
N ILE A 202 3.69 -8.22 -6.58
CA ILE A 202 4.45 -6.97 -6.67
C ILE A 202 3.67 -5.92 -7.46
N LYS A 203 3.00 -6.32 -8.55
CA LYS A 203 2.14 -5.44 -9.36
C LYS A 203 1.03 -4.78 -8.53
N ALA A 204 0.55 -5.44 -7.48
CA ALA A 204 -0.38 -4.84 -6.53
C ALA A 204 0.19 -3.61 -5.78
N ASN A 205 1.48 -3.32 -5.95
CA ASN A 205 2.18 -2.13 -5.47
C ASN A 205 2.06 -1.89 -3.94
N HIS A 206 2.30 -2.95 -3.15
CA HIS A 206 2.34 -2.82 -1.69
C HIS A 206 3.60 -3.52 -1.11
N PRO A 207 4.78 -2.88 -1.17
CA PRO A 207 6.08 -3.48 -0.81
C PRO A 207 6.14 -4.07 0.60
N GLN A 208 5.47 -3.45 1.58
CA GLN A 208 5.45 -3.93 2.96
C GLN A 208 4.80 -5.32 3.08
N ILE A 209 3.73 -5.61 2.33
CA ILE A 209 3.12 -6.96 2.29
C ILE A 209 4.09 -7.96 1.65
N THR A 210 4.79 -7.56 0.58
CA THR A 210 5.84 -8.36 -0.06
C THR A 210 6.97 -8.69 0.90
N TYR A 211 7.36 -7.73 1.73
CA TYR A 211 8.38 -7.91 2.77
C TYR A 211 7.98 -8.98 3.80
N TYR A 212 6.75 -8.91 4.32
CA TYR A 212 6.24 -9.93 5.25
C TYR A 212 6.11 -11.32 4.59
N LEU A 213 5.77 -11.36 3.29
CA LEU A 213 5.78 -12.60 2.52
C LEU A 213 7.18 -13.21 2.44
N ALA A 214 8.20 -12.38 2.21
CA ALA A 214 9.59 -12.84 2.17
C ALA A 214 10.02 -13.49 3.50
N ILE A 215 9.63 -12.91 4.66
CA ILE A 215 9.88 -13.50 5.99
C ILE A 215 9.29 -14.93 6.08
N VAL A 216 8.07 -15.11 5.60
CA VAL A 216 7.40 -16.43 5.61
C VAL A 216 8.10 -17.42 4.68
N ILE A 217 8.53 -16.99 3.49
CA ILE A 217 9.27 -17.81 2.52
C ILE A 217 10.62 -18.24 3.13
N PHE A 218 11.34 -17.32 3.75
CA PHE A 218 12.60 -17.62 4.43
C PHE A 218 12.41 -18.60 5.60
N ALA A 219 11.38 -18.37 6.44
CA ALA A 219 11.06 -19.29 7.52
C ALA A 219 10.76 -20.71 7.00
N TYR A 220 10.02 -20.83 5.90
CA TYR A 220 9.75 -22.10 5.24
C TYR A 220 11.02 -22.74 4.69
N ALA A 221 11.84 -22.00 3.94
CA ALA A 221 13.08 -22.53 3.34
C ALA A 221 14.07 -22.98 4.40
N ILE A 222 14.29 -22.18 5.45
CA ILE A 222 15.13 -22.53 6.61
C ILE A 222 14.60 -23.79 7.30
N GLY A 223 13.28 -23.87 7.54
CA GLY A 223 12.65 -25.05 8.12
C GLY A 223 12.86 -26.32 7.29
N GLN A 224 12.79 -26.21 5.95
CA GLN A 224 13.10 -27.33 5.05
C GLN A 224 14.58 -27.73 5.12
N PHE A 225 15.49 -26.77 5.10
CA PHE A 225 16.93 -27.00 5.18
C PHE A 225 17.31 -27.70 6.49
N ILE A 226 16.87 -27.18 7.64
CA ILE A 226 17.12 -27.79 8.96
C ILE A 226 16.56 -29.20 8.99
N TYR A 227 15.35 -29.44 8.47
CA TYR A 227 14.76 -30.78 8.43
C TYR A 227 15.61 -31.76 7.63
N LEU A 228 16.19 -31.37 6.49
CA LEU A 228 17.06 -32.21 5.69
C LEU A 228 18.41 -32.45 6.37
N CYS A 229 18.96 -31.47 7.08
CA CYS A 229 20.23 -31.62 7.82
C CYS A 229 20.11 -32.58 9.01
N ILE A 230 18.99 -32.52 9.75
CA ILE A 230 18.78 -33.39 10.93
C ILE A 230 18.50 -34.84 10.53
N ASN A 231 17.73 -35.07 9.45
CA ASN A 231 17.33 -36.41 9.03
C ASN A 231 18.37 -37.03 8.09
N LYS A 232 19.26 -37.82 8.63
CA LYS A 232 20.40 -38.46 7.90
C LYS A 232 19.93 -39.20 6.64
N ASP A 233 18.80 -39.90 6.69
CA ASP A 233 18.22 -40.67 5.59
C ASP A 233 17.71 -39.79 4.45
N LYS A 234 17.60 -38.49 4.64
CA LYS A 234 17.09 -37.50 3.64
C LYS A 234 18.15 -36.51 3.18
N ARG A 235 19.37 -36.57 3.70
CA ARG A 235 20.45 -35.64 3.33
C ARG A 235 20.77 -35.63 1.84
N PHE A 236 20.59 -36.76 1.14
CA PHE A 236 20.80 -36.83 -0.31
C PHE A 236 19.85 -35.88 -1.10
N LEU A 237 18.74 -35.44 -0.50
CA LEU A 237 17.82 -34.43 -1.08
C LEU A 237 18.34 -32.99 -0.95
N LEU A 238 19.41 -32.71 -0.22
CA LEU A 238 19.99 -31.38 -0.11
C LEU A 238 20.38 -30.81 -1.48
N ARG A 239 20.92 -31.64 -2.38
CA ARG A 239 21.19 -31.21 -3.77
C ARG A 239 19.92 -30.69 -4.45
N ASN A 240 18.83 -31.43 -4.34
CA ASN A 240 17.55 -31.04 -4.96
C ASN A 240 16.95 -29.79 -4.28
N PHE A 241 17.16 -29.64 -2.96
CA PHE A 241 16.80 -28.44 -2.22
C PHE A 241 17.52 -27.21 -2.78
N PHE A 242 18.84 -27.27 -2.95
CA PHE A 242 19.62 -26.15 -3.50
C PHE A 242 19.26 -25.86 -4.96
N ILE A 243 19.00 -26.88 -5.79
CA ILE A 243 18.51 -26.67 -7.16
C ILE A 243 17.15 -25.96 -7.15
N ALA A 244 16.21 -26.38 -6.31
CA ALA A 244 14.90 -25.73 -6.18
C ALA A 244 15.04 -24.27 -5.68
N SER A 245 15.92 -24.05 -4.70
CA SER A 245 16.21 -22.70 -4.18
C SER A 245 16.81 -21.79 -5.26
N ALA A 246 17.77 -22.29 -6.03
CA ALA A 246 18.37 -21.56 -7.15
C ALA A 246 17.33 -21.22 -8.24
N LEU A 247 16.47 -22.18 -8.60
CA LEU A 247 15.39 -21.96 -9.57
C LEU A 247 14.38 -20.91 -9.05
N LEU A 248 13.99 -21.00 -7.78
CA LEU A 248 13.09 -19.99 -7.17
C LEU A 248 13.75 -18.60 -7.17
N LEU A 249 15.04 -18.51 -6.86
CA LEU A 249 15.76 -17.24 -6.86
C LEU A 249 15.85 -16.68 -8.28
N VAL A 250 16.41 -17.44 -9.24
CA VAL A 250 16.65 -16.95 -10.61
C VAL A 250 15.34 -16.61 -11.33
N ILE A 251 14.38 -17.53 -11.33
CA ILE A 251 13.10 -17.31 -12.03
C ILE A 251 12.25 -16.30 -11.26
N GLY A 252 12.36 -16.26 -9.93
CA GLY A 252 11.73 -15.23 -9.10
C GLY A 252 12.24 -13.83 -9.39
N THR A 253 13.55 -13.66 -9.60
CA THR A 253 14.13 -12.38 -10.03
C THR A 253 13.55 -11.93 -11.37
N VAL A 254 13.34 -12.85 -12.33
CA VAL A 254 12.62 -12.51 -13.57
C VAL A 254 11.18 -12.07 -13.28
N GLY A 255 10.48 -12.77 -12.37
CA GLY A 255 9.13 -12.36 -11.93
C GLY A 255 9.11 -10.99 -11.26
N ILE A 256 10.15 -10.59 -10.51
CA ILE A 256 10.29 -9.22 -9.99
C ILE A 256 10.53 -8.24 -11.13
N ALA A 257 11.41 -8.58 -12.06
CA ALA A 257 11.82 -7.74 -13.18
C ALA A 257 10.69 -7.41 -14.17
N THR A 258 9.59 -8.20 -14.20
CA THR A 258 8.39 -7.83 -14.98
C THR A 258 7.74 -6.53 -14.50
N ASN A 259 8.04 -6.07 -13.29
CA ASN A 259 7.56 -4.81 -12.71
C ASN A 259 8.66 -3.75 -12.62
N ALA A 260 9.74 -3.87 -13.40
CA ALA A 260 10.86 -2.92 -13.39
C ALA A 260 10.41 -1.50 -13.75
N ASN A 261 9.38 -1.37 -14.60
CA ASN A 261 8.74 -0.11 -14.97
C ASN A 261 8.16 0.68 -13.79
N LYS A 262 7.78 0.00 -12.69
CA LYS A 262 7.36 0.64 -11.43
C LYS A 262 8.48 0.70 -10.41
N LEU A 263 9.26 -0.38 -10.31
CA LEU A 263 10.24 -0.53 -9.25
C LEU A 263 11.43 0.43 -9.43
N ILE A 264 11.91 0.63 -10.67
CA ILE A 264 13.06 1.49 -10.94
C ILE A 264 12.72 2.96 -10.67
N PRO A 265 11.64 3.54 -11.23
CA PRO A 265 11.25 4.91 -10.89
C PRO A 265 10.97 5.11 -9.39
N THR A 266 10.27 4.15 -8.75
CA THR A 266 10.01 4.23 -7.31
C THR A 266 11.29 4.20 -6.48
N TYR A 267 12.26 3.34 -6.83
CA TYR A 267 13.55 3.27 -6.16
C TYR A 267 14.32 4.57 -6.27
N LYS A 268 14.33 5.18 -7.46
CA LYS A 268 14.97 6.47 -7.73
C LYS A 268 14.30 7.62 -6.98
N TYR A 269 12.97 7.62 -6.90
CA TYR A 269 12.18 8.64 -6.22
C TYR A 269 12.26 8.55 -4.69
N THR A 270 12.31 7.35 -4.13
CA THR A 270 12.23 7.11 -2.67
C THR A 270 13.21 7.95 -1.83
N PRO A 271 14.48 8.16 -2.20
CA PRO A 271 15.42 8.97 -1.43
C PRO A 271 14.98 10.42 -1.21
N TYR A 272 14.22 10.98 -2.14
CA TYR A 272 13.78 12.38 -2.09
C TYR A 272 12.46 12.57 -1.34
N THR A 273 11.82 11.48 -0.94
CA THR A 273 10.53 11.50 -0.25
C THR A 273 10.68 11.45 1.26
N MET A 274 9.60 11.66 2.00
CA MET A 274 9.54 11.42 3.46
C MET A 274 10.10 10.05 3.90
N ARG A 275 10.18 9.07 2.98
CA ARG A 275 10.78 7.75 3.25
C ARG A 275 12.29 7.74 3.09
N GLY A 276 12.87 8.77 2.49
CA GLY A 276 14.32 9.00 2.40
C GLY A 276 14.90 9.55 3.70
N GLY A 277 14.13 10.32 4.43
CA GLY A 277 14.52 11.11 5.59
C GLY A 277 14.77 12.57 5.23
N SER A 278 14.89 13.45 6.23
CA SER A 278 15.22 14.87 6.05
C SER A 278 16.73 15.07 5.96
N GLU A 279 17.14 16.08 5.18
CA GLU A 279 18.50 16.56 5.10
C GLU A 279 18.84 17.54 6.23
N LEU A 280 17.82 18.03 6.97
CA LEU A 280 18.00 18.96 8.07
C LEU A 280 18.57 18.26 9.30
N THR A 281 19.53 18.93 9.98
CA THR A 281 20.01 18.53 11.30
C THR A 281 18.99 18.98 12.33
N SER A 282 17.97 18.17 12.59
CA SER A 282 16.88 18.61 13.44
C SER A 282 17.24 18.63 14.93
N ASP A 283 16.56 19.48 15.68
CA ASP A 283 16.66 19.66 17.13
C ASP A 283 16.24 18.44 17.96
N SER A 284 16.00 17.29 17.34
CA SER A 284 15.62 16.07 18.02
C SER A 284 16.52 14.89 17.64
N ASP A 285 17.08 14.23 18.64
CA ASP A 285 17.79 12.95 18.56
C ASP A 285 16.95 11.80 17.96
N SER A 286 15.72 12.07 17.52
CA SER A 286 14.74 11.12 17.04
C SER A 286 14.71 10.95 15.52
N HIS A 287 15.33 11.84 14.74
CA HIS A 287 15.26 11.76 13.27
C HIS A 287 16.40 10.90 12.72
N ASN A 288 16.02 9.72 12.26
CA ASN A 288 16.92 8.85 11.52
C ASN A 288 17.06 9.40 10.10
N SER A 289 18.22 9.92 9.75
CA SER A 289 18.55 10.49 8.43
C SER A 289 18.37 9.50 7.24
N LYS A 290 18.00 8.24 7.51
CA LYS A 290 17.91 7.16 6.51
C LYS A 290 16.54 6.46 6.43
N GLY A 291 15.50 6.98 7.04
CA GLY A 291 14.19 6.34 7.05
C GLY A 291 13.09 7.22 7.65
N LEU A 292 11.93 6.61 7.89
CA LEU A 292 10.85 7.25 8.63
C LEU A 292 11.27 7.50 10.09
N ASP A 293 10.66 8.49 10.70
CA ASP A 293 10.71 8.64 12.15
C ASP A 293 10.17 7.38 12.85
N LEU A 294 10.82 6.96 13.95
CA LEU A 294 10.48 5.72 14.63
C LEU A 294 9.11 5.77 15.30
N ASP A 295 8.74 6.90 15.91
CA ASP A 295 7.47 7.08 16.58
C ASP A 295 6.33 7.12 15.54
N TYR A 296 6.54 7.81 14.43
CA TYR A 296 5.62 7.80 13.30
C TYR A 296 5.46 6.40 12.69
N ALA A 297 6.54 5.65 12.50
CA ALA A 297 6.51 4.29 11.96
C ALA A 297 5.74 3.32 12.88
N THR A 298 5.84 3.51 14.19
CA THR A 298 5.25 2.65 15.23
C THR A 298 3.95 3.18 15.83
N ALA A 299 3.42 4.33 15.36
CA ALA A 299 2.19 4.93 15.88
C ALA A 299 1.00 3.95 15.90
N TRP A 300 0.87 3.08 14.91
CA TRP A 300 -0.13 1.99 14.86
C TRP A 300 0.48 0.66 15.30
N SER A 301 0.98 0.60 16.53
CA SER A 301 1.42 -0.64 17.16
C SER A 301 0.24 -1.42 17.73
N TYR A 302 0.23 -2.74 17.52
CA TYR A 302 -0.81 -3.62 18.06
C TYR A 302 -0.55 -3.87 19.55
N GLY A 303 -1.52 -3.59 20.40
CA GLY A 303 -1.39 -3.81 21.84
C GLY A 303 -1.20 -5.28 22.18
N ILE A 304 -0.31 -5.60 23.13
CA ILE A 304 -0.14 -6.97 23.63
C ILE A 304 -1.48 -7.50 24.17
N GLY A 305 -2.24 -6.65 24.88
CA GLY A 305 -3.58 -6.94 25.40
C GLY A 305 -4.66 -7.10 24.32
N GLU A 306 -4.39 -6.71 23.07
CA GLU A 306 -5.32 -6.84 21.94
C GLU A 306 -5.28 -8.24 21.26
N MET A 307 -4.28 -9.08 21.58
CA MET A 307 -4.15 -10.41 20.95
C MET A 307 -5.42 -11.27 21.04
N PRO A 308 -6.24 -11.22 22.11
CA PRO A 308 -7.51 -11.94 22.15
C PRO A 308 -8.54 -11.52 21.09
N ASN A 309 -8.40 -10.37 20.43
CA ASN A 309 -9.23 -9.99 19.27
C ASN A 309 -9.16 -11.02 18.13
N LEU A 310 -8.07 -11.76 18.01
CA LEU A 310 -7.94 -12.85 17.04
C LEU A 310 -9.01 -13.94 17.23
N LEU A 311 -9.48 -14.12 18.46
CA LEU A 311 -10.46 -15.15 18.92
C LEU A 311 -11.86 -14.59 19.22
N ILE A 312 -11.95 -13.39 19.78
CA ILE A 312 -13.18 -12.70 20.19
C ILE A 312 -13.19 -11.32 19.52
N PRO A 313 -14.05 -11.08 18.49
CA PRO A 313 -13.97 -9.88 17.64
C PRO A 313 -14.00 -8.55 18.40
N ASN A 314 -14.87 -8.42 19.41
CA ASN A 314 -15.02 -7.20 20.20
C ASN A 314 -14.32 -7.28 21.55
N PHE A 315 -13.15 -7.95 21.64
CA PHE A 315 -12.40 -8.01 22.90
C PHE A 315 -11.94 -6.60 23.34
N ASN A 316 -11.46 -5.79 22.40
CA ASN A 316 -11.15 -4.37 22.64
C ASN A 316 -12.15 -3.43 21.94
N GLY A 317 -13.40 -3.89 21.75
CA GLY A 317 -14.42 -3.17 21.03
C GLY A 317 -14.33 -3.38 19.51
N GLY A 318 -15.04 -2.58 18.75
CA GLY A 318 -15.13 -2.68 17.30
C GLY A 318 -14.20 -1.72 16.57
N ALA A 319 -14.79 -0.91 15.68
CA ALA A 319 -14.14 0.22 15.02
C ALA A 319 -14.08 1.45 15.93
N SER A 320 -13.17 2.37 15.65
CA SER A 320 -13.10 3.69 16.34
C SER A 320 -14.35 4.52 16.10
N ALA A 321 -15.09 4.29 15.00
CA ALA A 321 -16.43 4.81 14.79
C ALA A 321 -17.35 3.63 14.47
N GLY A 322 -18.23 3.26 15.41
CA GLY A 322 -19.10 2.10 15.27
C GLY A 322 -20.53 2.38 15.69
N GLU A 323 -21.44 1.49 15.28
CA GLU A 323 -22.87 1.62 15.53
C GLU A 323 -23.29 0.83 16.78
N LEU A 324 -24.04 1.50 17.67
CA LEU A 324 -24.76 0.86 18.76
C LEU A 324 -26.28 0.95 18.55
N PRO A 325 -27.05 -0.07 18.99
CA PRO A 325 -28.50 -0.02 18.92
C PRO A 325 -29.07 1.02 19.90
N LEU A 326 -30.25 1.57 19.56
CA LEU A 326 -30.92 2.59 20.37
C LEU A 326 -31.33 2.12 21.76
N ASP A 327 -31.42 0.83 21.98
CA ASP A 327 -31.76 0.17 23.25
C ASP A 327 -30.51 -0.16 24.11
N SER A 328 -29.32 0.20 23.63
CA SER A 328 -28.08 0.14 24.42
C SER A 328 -28.10 1.13 25.59
N GLU A 329 -27.19 0.98 26.55
CA GLU A 329 -27.13 1.90 27.72
C GLU A 329 -26.79 3.34 27.28
N THR A 330 -25.85 3.52 26.35
CA THR A 330 -25.54 4.81 25.71
C THR A 330 -26.74 5.36 24.95
N GLY A 331 -27.43 4.52 24.17
CA GLY A 331 -28.63 4.92 23.41
C GLY A 331 -29.77 5.39 24.32
N LYS A 332 -30.02 4.67 25.40
CA LYS A 332 -31.04 5.07 26.42
C LYS A 332 -30.66 6.39 27.08
N LEU A 333 -29.39 6.56 27.43
CA LEU A 333 -28.88 7.78 28.07
C LEU A 333 -29.03 8.99 27.16
N LEU A 334 -28.53 8.92 25.92
CA LEU A 334 -28.59 10.01 24.94
C LEU A 334 -30.04 10.35 24.56
N LYS A 335 -30.91 9.35 24.49
CA LYS A 335 -32.35 9.57 24.27
C LYS A 335 -32.99 10.37 25.41
N ARG A 336 -32.65 10.03 26.67
CA ARG A 336 -33.15 10.78 27.87
C ARG A 336 -32.60 12.20 27.91
N ALA A 337 -31.38 12.40 27.48
CA ALA A 337 -30.74 13.72 27.39
C ALA A 337 -31.27 14.57 26.22
N GLY A 338 -32.15 14.05 25.36
CA GLY A 338 -32.72 14.79 24.24
C GLY A 338 -31.73 15.06 23.11
N GLN A 339 -30.71 14.19 22.94
CA GLN A 339 -29.67 14.37 21.91
C GLN A 339 -30.28 14.58 20.52
N PRO A 340 -30.01 15.72 19.83
CA PRO A 340 -30.42 15.92 18.46
C PRO A 340 -29.75 14.90 17.53
N ASN A 341 -30.44 14.51 16.47
CA ASN A 341 -29.92 13.54 15.48
C ASN A 341 -29.42 12.22 16.08
N LEU A 342 -30.06 11.73 17.19
CA LEU A 342 -29.66 10.54 17.93
C LEU A 342 -29.29 9.35 17.04
N LYS A 343 -30.10 9.06 15.97
CA LYS A 343 -29.79 7.94 15.07
C LYS A 343 -28.45 8.09 14.35
N GLN A 344 -28.06 9.32 14.02
CA GLN A 344 -26.78 9.60 13.36
C GLN A 344 -25.62 9.49 14.38
N THR A 345 -25.80 10.07 15.57
CA THR A 345 -24.82 9.95 16.66
C THR A 345 -24.52 8.49 16.99
N MET A 346 -25.57 7.66 17.10
CA MET A 346 -25.42 6.23 17.43
C MET A 346 -24.67 5.40 16.38
N LYS A 347 -24.48 5.90 15.16
CA LYS A 347 -23.70 5.24 14.11
C LYS A 347 -22.18 5.48 14.21
N HIS A 348 -21.75 6.49 14.95
CA HIS A 348 -20.38 6.95 14.98
C HIS A 348 -19.81 7.03 16.43
N LEU A 349 -20.20 6.07 17.27
CA LEU A 349 -19.71 6.02 18.65
C LEU A 349 -18.31 5.40 18.70
N PRO A 350 -17.42 5.87 19.61
CA PRO A 350 -16.07 5.33 19.77
C PRO A 350 -16.13 3.97 20.48
N LEU A 351 -16.27 2.87 19.73
CA LEU A 351 -16.38 1.54 20.32
C LEU A 351 -15.02 0.93 20.66
N TYR A 352 -13.99 1.24 19.89
CA TYR A 352 -12.63 0.78 20.14
C TYR A 352 -12.04 1.44 21.38
N TRP A 353 -11.41 0.62 22.24
CA TRP A 353 -10.78 1.09 23.48
C TRP A 353 -9.37 0.53 23.70
N GLY A 354 -8.73 0.04 22.62
CA GLY A 354 -7.32 -0.37 22.61
C GLY A 354 -6.35 0.81 22.44
N PRO A 355 -5.02 0.52 22.38
CA PRO A 355 -3.98 1.56 22.41
C PRO A 355 -3.69 2.19 21.04
N GLN A 356 -4.24 1.70 19.92
CA GLN A 356 -3.99 2.29 18.60
C GLN A 356 -4.73 3.62 18.47
N PRO A 357 -4.20 4.63 17.77
CA PRO A 357 -4.84 5.94 17.60
C PRO A 357 -6.27 5.82 17.07
N PHE A 358 -6.46 4.98 16.03
CA PHE A 358 -7.77 4.60 15.51
C PHE A 358 -7.67 3.30 14.71
N THR A 359 -8.80 2.62 14.53
CA THR A 359 -8.90 1.39 13.74
C THR A 359 -10.26 1.28 13.05
N ALA A 360 -10.27 0.68 11.86
CA ALA A 360 -11.51 0.32 11.16
C ALA A 360 -12.19 -0.94 11.74
N GLY A 361 -11.52 -1.64 12.66
CA GLY A 361 -12.05 -2.83 13.32
C GLY A 361 -10.95 -3.80 13.79
N PRO A 362 -11.33 -4.89 14.47
CA PRO A 362 -10.40 -5.84 15.04
C PRO A 362 -9.78 -6.77 13.99
N MET A 363 -8.57 -7.23 14.26
CA MET A 363 -7.90 -8.28 13.50
C MET A 363 -8.45 -9.67 13.90
N TYR A 364 -9.65 -10.02 13.46
CA TYR A 364 -10.31 -11.28 13.81
C TYR A 364 -10.00 -12.39 12.82
N MET A 365 -9.41 -13.50 13.30
CA MET A 365 -8.99 -14.65 12.47
C MET A 365 -10.03 -15.78 12.40
N GLY A 366 -11.08 -15.73 13.22
CA GLY A 366 -12.07 -16.75 13.34
C GLY A 366 -11.88 -17.64 14.57
N ALA A 367 -12.93 -17.81 15.38
CA ALA A 367 -12.88 -18.62 16.60
C ALA A 367 -12.49 -20.08 16.30
N ILE A 368 -13.06 -20.62 15.22
CA ILE A 368 -12.78 -21.99 14.75
C ILE A 368 -11.32 -22.11 14.31
N THR A 369 -10.80 -21.12 13.60
CA THR A 369 -9.41 -21.10 13.13
C THR A 369 -8.42 -21.11 14.29
N ILE A 370 -8.65 -20.28 15.31
CA ILE A 370 -7.78 -20.20 16.50
C ILE A 370 -7.85 -21.51 17.29
N PHE A 371 -9.02 -22.10 17.49
CA PHE A 371 -9.14 -23.42 18.13
C PHE A 371 -8.34 -24.48 17.37
N LEU A 372 -8.50 -24.56 16.04
CA LEU A 372 -7.77 -25.54 15.22
C LEU A 372 -6.25 -25.26 15.19
N PHE A 373 -5.85 -23.99 15.24
CA PHE A 373 -4.44 -23.61 15.34
C PHE A 373 -3.83 -24.08 16.66
N VAL A 374 -4.48 -23.82 17.79
CA VAL A 374 -4.04 -24.28 19.11
C VAL A 374 -3.97 -25.82 19.15
N LEU A 375 -4.98 -26.51 18.60
CA LEU A 375 -4.98 -27.95 18.45
C LEU A 375 -3.80 -28.42 17.59
N GLY A 376 -3.48 -27.67 16.52
CA GLY A 376 -2.33 -27.88 15.66
C GLY A 376 -0.98 -27.73 16.39
N LEU A 377 -0.86 -26.73 17.25
CA LEU A 377 0.34 -26.53 18.07
C LEU A 377 0.61 -27.71 19.00
N ILE A 378 -0.42 -28.37 19.49
CA ILE A 378 -0.30 -29.52 20.39
C ILE A 378 -0.02 -30.82 19.60
N LEU A 379 -0.78 -31.09 18.54
CA LEU A 379 -0.76 -32.36 17.82
C LEU A 379 0.34 -32.47 16.76
N CYS A 380 0.65 -31.38 16.07
CA CYS A 380 1.62 -31.44 14.99
C CYS A 380 3.05 -31.51 15.53
N LYS A 381 3.72 -32.64 15.28
CA LYS A 381 5.13 -32.86 15.66
C LYS A 381 6.11 -32.66 14.49
N GLY A 382 5.60 -32.48 13.29
CA GLY A 382 6.39 -32.38 12.07
C GLY A 382 6.99 -30.99 11.83
N ARG A 383 7.87 -30.92 10.82
CA ARG A 383 8.54 -29.69 10.38
C ARG A 383 7.55 -28.55 10.08
N GLU A 384 6.35 -28.88 9.59
CA GLU A 384 5.34 -27.91 9.18
C GLU A 384 4.89 -27.00 10.34
N LYS A 385 4.88 -27.52 11.57
CA LYS A 385 4.60 -26.71 12.76
C LYS A 385 5.62 -25.59 12.96
N TRP A 386 6.91 -25.94 12.89
CA TRP A 386 7.97 -25.06 13.40
C TRP A 386 8.19 -23.81 12.54
N TRP A 387 8.16 -23.95 11.21
CA TRP A 387 8.28 -22.76 10.36
C TRP A 387 7.05 -21.87 10.42
N LEU A 388 5.83 -22.46 10.54
CA LEU A 388 4.59 -21.69 10.74
C LEU A 388 4.59 -20.94 12.06
N VAL A 389 5.03 -21.59 13.15
CA VAL A 389 5.15 -20.93 14.47
C VAL A 389 6.22 -19.84 14.42
N ALA A 390 7.38 -20.10 13.85
CA ALA A 390 8.45 -19.09 13.77
C ALA A 390 7.99 -17.84 13.00
N ALA A 391 7.38 -18.03 11.83
CA ALA A 391 6.83 -16.91 11.05
C ALA A 391 5.76 -16.14 11.84
N SER A 392 4.86 -16.85 12.54
CA SER A 392 3.81 -16.22 13.35
C SER A 392 4.38 -15.42 14.52
N VAL A 393 5.38 -15.95 15.24
CA VAL A 393 6.01 -15.27 16.38
C VAL A 393 6.74 -14.01 15.93
N ILE A 394 7.52 -14.09 14.84
CA ILE A 394 8.18 -12.90 14.27
C ILE A 394 7.14 -11.84 13.90
N ALA A 395 6.07 -12.24 13.24
CA ALA A 395 5.02 -11.29 12.83
C ALA A 395 4.32 -10.64 14.04
N VAL A 396 4.06 -11.37 15.11
CA VAL A 396 3.49 -10.84 16.36
C VAL A 396 4.44 -9.83 17.00
N PHE A 397 5.73 -10.17 17.11
CA PHE A 397 6.72 -9.27 17.70
C PHE A 397 6.88 -7.98 16.89
N LEU A 398 6.88 -8.08 15.55
CA LEU A 398 6.88 -6.90 14.69
C LEU A 398 5.60 -6.06 14.85
N ALA A 399 4.43 -6.71 14.97
CA ALA A 399 3.15 -6.01 15.12
C ALA A 399 3.01 -5.27 16.46
N TRP A 400 3.66 -5.75 17.54
CA TRP A 400 3.67 -5.07 18.82
C TRP A 400 4.41 -3.74 18.80
N GLY A 401 5.32 -3.51 17.85
CA GLY A 401 5.95 -2.22 17.59
C GLY A 401 6.49 -1.52 18.84
N SER A 402 5.89 -0.38 19.19
CA SER A 402 6.25 0.41 20.38
C SER A 402 6.08 -0.36 21.69
N HIS A 403 5.18 -1.34 21.76
CA HIS A 403 5.00 -2.20 22.94
C HIS A 403 6.08 -3.28 23.08
N PHE A 404 6.95 -3.44 22.09
CA PHE A 404 8.12 -4.33 22.13
C PHE A 404 9.32 -3.65 21.42
N MET A 405 9.65 -2.45 21.87
CA MET A 405 10.59 -1.52 21.23
C MET A 405 11.98 -2.13 20.97
N TRP A 406 12.50 -2.96 21.90
CA TRP A 406 13.80 -3.63 21.69
C TRP A 406 13.84 -4.43 20.39
N PHE A 407 12.81 -5.24 20.11
CA PHE A 407 12.75 -6.04 18.90
C PHE A 407 12.49 -5.17 17.67
N THR A 408 11.66 -4.14 17.83
CA THR A 408 11.34 -3.19 16.75
C THR A 408 12.57 -2.42 16.31
N ARG A 409 13.37 -1.90 17.25
CA ARG A 409 14.64 -1.21 16.94
C ARG A 409 15.62 -2.14 16.23
N LEU A 410 15.76 -3.39 16.68
CA LEU A 410 16.62 -4.38 16.01
C LEU A 410 16.26 -4.53 14.52
N TRP A 411 14.97 -4.56 14.19
CA TRP A 411 14.53 -4.64 12.79
C TRP A 411 14.64 -3.31 12.07
N PHE A 412 14.32 -2.23 12.72
CA PHE A 412 14.36 -0.88 12.15
C PHE A 412 15.78 -0.47 11.76
N ASP A 413 16.76 -0.80 12.60
CA ASP A 413 18.15 -0.39 12.40
C ASP A 413 18.93 -1.34 11.46
N TYR A 414 18.64 -2.65 11.52
CA TYR A 414 19.46 -3.66 10.83
C TYR A 414 18.77 -4.41 9.71
N ALA A 415 17.43 -4.48 9.67
CA ALA A 415 16.76 -5.20 8.60
C ALA A 415 16.61 -4.32 7.34
N PRO A 416 17.06 -4.78 6.17
CA PRO A 416 17.01 -3.97 4.95
C PRO A 416 15.62 -3.44 4.66
N MET A 417 15.49 -2.16 4.33
CA MET A 417 14.25 -1.50 3.94
C MET A 417 13.17 -1.39 5.04
N TYR A 418 13.33 -2.00 6.23
CA TYR A 418 12.27 -2.01 7.25
C TYR A 418 11.96 -0.60 7.77
N SER A 419 12.95 0.27 7.90
CA SER A 419 12.80 1.68 8.28
C SER A 419 11.98 2.54 7.29
N LYS A 420 11.63 2.00 6.12
CA LYS A 420 10.77 2.67 5.12
C LYS A 420 9.28 2.36 5.32
N PHE A 421 8.93 1.47 6.26
CA PHE A 421 7.56 0.99 6.47
C PHE A 421 6.93 1.62 7.73
N ARG A 422 5.64 1.90 7.65
CA ARG A 422 4.83 2.38 8.78
C ARG A 422 3.72 1.38 9.11
N THR A 423 3.01 1.63 10.23
CA THR A 423 1.86 0.80 10.63
C THR A 423 2.28 -0.66 10.84
N VAL A 424 3.15 -0.87 11.81
CA VAL A 424 3.77 -2.18 12.10
C VAL A 424 2.76 -3.29 12.40
N SER A 425 1.53 -2.95 12.89
CA SER A 425 0.43 -3.90 13.10
C SER A 425 0.04 -4.68 11.84
N MET A 426 0.35 -4.17 10.64
CA MET A 426 0.15 -4.89 9.38
C MET A 426 0.87 -6.24 9.32
N ALA A 427 1.93 -6.46 10.11
CA ALA A 427 2.62 -7.75 10.16
C ALA A 427 1.69 -8.92 10.54
N LEU A 428 0.56 -8.64 11.21
CA LEU A 428 -0.44 -9.66 11.57
C LEU A 428 -1.09 -10.37 10.37
N ILE A 429 -0.96 -9.84 9.13
CA ILE A 429 -1.41 -10.56 7.91
C ILE A 429 -0.72 -11.91 7.75
N VAL A 430 0.48 -12.08 8.29
CA VAL A 430 1.16 -13.37 8.31
C VAL A 430 0.32 -14.40 9.07
N LEU A 431 -0.29 -14.01 10.20
CA LEU A 431 -1.16 -14.88 10.99
C LEU A 431 -2.42 -15.28 10.22
N GLN A 432 -2.95 -14.38 9.41
CA GLN A 432 -4.08 -14.64 8.52
C GLN A 432 -3.84 -15.82 7.57
N THR A 433 -2.57 -16.11 7.25
CA THR A 433 -2.18 -17.25 6.42
C THR A 433 -1.69 -18.43 7.27
N THR A 434 -0.80 -18.20 8.24
CA THR A 434 -0.12 -19.27 8.98
C THR A 434 -1.05 -19.99 9.94
N MET A 435 -1.99 -19.29 10.60
CA MET A 435 -2.91 -19.92 11.55
C MET A 435 -3.92 -20.85 10.85
N PRO A 436 -4.64 -20.42 9.78
CA PRO A 436 -5.49 -21.34 9.02
C PRO A 436 -4.69 -22.50 8.43
N LEU A 437 -3.47 -22.22 7.90
CA LEU A 437 -2.66 -23.24 7.27
C LEU A 437 -2.32 -24.38 8.24
N LEU A 438 -1.89 -24.09 9.47
CA LEU A 438 -1.60 -25.11 10.48
C LEU A 438 -2.89 -25.79 10.97
N GLY A 439 -3.92 -25.01 11.29
CA GLY A 439 -5.18 -25.52 11.84
C GLY A 439 -5.86 -26.51 10.89
N PHE A 440 -6.07 -26.11 9.63
CA PHE A 440 -6.74 -26.98 8.64
C PHE A 440 -5.86 -28.10 8.13
N TYR A 441 -4.53 -27.91 8.09
CA TYR A 441 -3.60 -29.03 7.83
C TYR A 441 -3.74 -30.14 8.89
N VAL A 442 -3.82 -29.78 10.15
CA VAL A 442 -3.99 -30.73 11.25
C VAL A 442 -5.38 -31.35 11.24
N LEU A 443 -6.43 -30.59 10.97
CA LEU A 443 -7.80 -31.10 10.82
C LEU A 443 -7.88 -32.15 9.69
N ASP A 444 -7.24 -31.91 8.54
CA ASP A 444 -7.15 -32.88 7.46
C ASP A 444 -6.48 -34.19 7.91
N ARG A 445 -5.41 -34.08 8.72
CA ARG A 445 -4.70 -35.22 9.29
C ARG A 445 -5.56 -35.99 10.32
N ILE A 446 -6.33 -35.26 11.12
CA ILE A 446 -7.28 -35.82 12.05
C ILE A 446 -8.33 -36.64 11.28
N LEU A 447 -8.98 -36.06 10.31
CA LEU A 447 -10.03 -36.70 9.53
C LEU A 447 -9.52 -37.88 8.67
N LYS A 448 -8.23 -37.93 8.37
CA LYS A 448 -7.52 -39.06 7.75
C LYS A 448 -6.98 -40.09 8.78
N GLU A 449 -7.40 -39.96 10.04
CA GLU A 449 -7.00 -40.87 11.16
C GLU A 449 -5.49 -41.05 11.35
N ARG A 450 -4.72 -39.95 11.18
CA ARG A 450 -3.26 -39.98 11.33
C ARG A 450 -2.74 -39.71 12.74
N TYR A 451 -3.63 -39.64 13.71
CA TYR A 451 -3.32 -39.45 15.13
C TYR A 451 -3.94 -40.55 15.98
N ASP A 452 -3.24 -40.93 17.06
CA ASP A 452 -3.78 -41.83 18.05
C ASP A 452 -4.99 -41.22 18.74
N LYS A 453 -6.04 -42.02 19.04
CA LYS A 453 -7.30 -41.57 19.60
C LYS A 453 -7.16 -40.95 21.00
N GLN A 454 -6.26 -41.50 21.84
CA GLN A 454 -6.03 -40.97 23.19
C GLN A 454 -5.29 -39.62 23.11
N ALA A 455 -4.22 -39.56 22.28
CA ALA A 455 -3.49 -38.32 22.05
C ALA A 455 -4.40 -37.20 21.49
N LEU A 456 -5.26 -37.51 20.51
CA LEU A 456 -6.23 -36.58 19.96
C LEU A 456 -7.24 -36.11 21.03
N LYS A 457 -7.79 -37.02 21.84
CA LYS A 457 -8.74 -36.70 22.89
C LYS A 457 -8.09 -35.76 23.92
N LYS A 458 -6.89 -36.08 24.41
CA LYS A 458 -6.13 -35.25 25.34
C LYS A 458 -5.85 -33.86 24.76
N ALA A 459 -5.29 -33.79 23.55
CA ALA A 459 -4.97 -32.53 22.87
C ALA A 459 -6.22 -31.69 22.58
N GLY A 460 -7.33 -32.35 22.19
CA GLY A 460 -8.61 -31.70 21.93
C GLY A 460 -9.18 -31.04 23.17
N PHE A 461 -9.19 -31.70 24.34
CA PHE A 461 -9.65 -31.11 25.58
C PHE A 461 -8.74 -29.98 26.07
N ILE A 462 -7.42 -30.08 25.89
CA ILE A 462 -6.48 -28.99 26.22
C ILE A 462 -6.75 -27.77 25.33
N ALA A 463 -6.83 -27.96 24.00
CA ALA A 463 -7.13 -26.87 23.08
C ALA A 463 -8.50 -26.22 23.33
N TYR A 464 -9.51 -27.04 23.64
CA TYR A 464 -10.84 -26.59 24.01
C TYR A 464 -10.81 -25.80 25.33
N GLY A 465 -10.13 -26.29 26.35
CA GLY A 465 -9.94 -25.59 27.63
C GLY A 465 -9.27 -24.23 27.46
N ILE A 466 -8.23 -24.13 26.64
CA ILE A 466 -7.52 -22.88 26.35
C ILE A 466 -8.45 -21.90 25.62
N THR A 467 -9.11 -22.32 24.55
CA THR A 467 -9.86 -21.37 23.66
C THR A 467 -11.29 -21.16 24.14
N ALA A 468 -12.09 -22.22 24.31
CA ALA A 468 -13.46 -22.12 24.78
C ALA A 468 -13.52 -21.72 26.25
N GLY A 469 -12.59 -22.23 27.08
CA GLY A 469 -12.44 -21.83 28.49
C GLY A 469 -12.15 -20.34 28.64
N PHE A 470 -11.26 -19.78 27.82
CA PHE A 470 -11.02 -18.34 27.79
C PHE A 470 -12.28 -17.55 27.37
N CYS A 471 -13.01 -17.99 26.34
CA CYS A 471 -14.29 -17.37 25.95
C CYS A 471 -15.31 -17.42 27.11
N LEU A 472 -15.42 -18.56 27.81
CA LEU A 472 -16.30 -18.69 28.97
C LEU A 472 -15.89 -17.72 30.09
N LEU A 473 -14.59 -17.59 30.36
CA LEU A 473 -14.05 -16.69 31.37
C LEU A 473 -14.40 -15.23 31.04
N CYS A 474 -14.21 -14.81 29.78
CA CYS A 474 -14.60 -13.46 29.33
C CYS A 474 -16.13 -13.23 29.40
N THR A 475 -16.94 -14.28 29.22
CA THR A 475 -18.39 -14.19 29.38
C THR A 475 -18.81 -13.95 30.82
N LEU A 476 -18.21 -14.69 31.75
CA LEU A 476 -18.53 -14.62 33.17
C LEU A 476 -17.90 -13.41 33.87
N MET A 477 -16.69 -13.03 33.46
CA MET A 477 -15.88 -11.99 34.07
C MET A 477 -15.33 -11.03 33.00
N PRO A 478 -16.15 -10.21 32.35
CA PRO A 478 -15.71 -9.35 31.23
C PRO A 478 -14.63 -8.33 31.66
N GLY A 479 -14.59 -7.93 32.94
CA GLY A 479 -13.55 -7.05 33.49
C GLY A 479 -12.12 -7.56 33.36
N ILE A 480 -11.93 -8.84 33.01
CA ILE A 480 -10.60 -9.40 32.64
C ILE A 480 -9.98 -8.70 31.43
N ALA A 481 -10.81 -8.15 30.54
CA ALA A 481 -10.36 -7.41 29.38
C ALA A 481 -9.82 -6.01 29.75
N GLY A 482 -10.21 -5.44 30.87
CA GLY A 482 -9.78 -4.13 31.36
C GLY A 482 -10.95 -3.23 31.77
N SER A 483 -10.69 -1.91 31.79
CA SER A 483 -11.66 -0.89 32.25
C SER A 483 -12.74 -0.55 31.20
N PHE A 484 -12.59 -0.93 29.94
CA PHE A 484 -13.43 -0.51 28.82
C PHE A 484 -13.43 0.99 28.54
N VAL A 485 -12.43 1.72 29.04
CA VAL A 485 -12.23 3.16 28.83
C VAL A 485 -11.02 3.39 27.94
N SER A 486 -11.09 4.37 27.07
CA SER A 486 -10.06 4.72 26.08
C SER A 486 -9.61 6.18 26.23
N SER A 487 -8.43 6.51 25.75
CA SER A 487 -7.98 7.90 25.60
C SER A 487 -8.90 8.73 24.68
N SER A 488 -9.58 8.09 23.73
CA SER A 488 -10.56 8.75 22.86
C SER A 488 -11.85 9.16 23.57
N ASP A 489 -12.06 8.69 24.80
CA ASP A 489 -13.19 9.11 25.65
C ASP A 489 -12.91 10.42 26.41
N ALA A 490 -11.67 10.94 26.31
CA ALA A 490 -11.29 12.21 26.94
C ALA A 490 -12.17 13.37 26.43
N GLY A 491 -12.70 14.17 27.36
CA GLY A 491 -13.62 15.27 27.06
C GLY A 491 -15.09 14.88 27.05
N MET A 492 -15.43 13.57 27.16
CA MET A 492 -16.81 13.13 27.39
C MET A 492 -17.16 13.22 28.88
N SER A 493 -18.46 13.41 29.21
CA SER A 493 -18.91 13.34 30.59
C SER A 493 -18.80 11.91 31.13
N ASP A 494 -18.45 11.76 32.40
CA ASP A 494 -18.30 10.45 33.08
C ASP A 494 -19.53 9.54 32.89
N ILE A 495 -20.73 10.12 32.91
CA ILE A 495 -21.99 9.38 32.72
C ILE A 495 -22.06 8.73 31.33
N ILE A 496 -21.55 9.43 30.29
CA ILE A 496 -21.51 8.89 28.92
C ILE A 496 -20.43 7.81 28.84
N VAL A 497 -19.27 8.05 29.44
CA VAL A 497 -18.15 7.08 29.48
C VAL A 497 -18.59 5.79 30.18
N ASP A 498 -19.29 5.88 31.31
CA ASP A 498 -19.79 4.71 32.04
C ASP A 498 -20.81 3.90 31.22
N ALA A 499 -21.75 4.59 30.55
CA ALA A 499 -22.71 3.94 29.68
C ALA A 499 -22.04 3.25 28.49
N LEU A 500 -21.05 3.90 27.88
CA LEU A 500 -20.29 3.36 26.77
C LEU A 500 -19.43 2.15 27.20
N ALA A 501 -18.79 2.21 28.39
CA ALA A 501 -18.05 1.09 28.95
C ALA A 501 -18.94 -0.13 29.22
N ALA A 502 -20.18 0.08 29.71
CA ALA A 502 -21.16 -0.98 29.88
C ALA A 502 -21.58 -1.63 28.55
N ASP A 503 -21.76 -0.82 27.49
CA ASP A 503 -22.05 -1.32 26.15
C ASP A 503 -20.87 -2.09 25.55
N ARG A 504 -19.63 -1.61 25.68
CA ARG A 504 -18.39 -2.30 25.28
C ARG A 504 -18.23 -3.66 25.98
N ALA A 505 -18.52 -3.73 27.27
CA ALA A 505 -18.54 -4.98 28.03
C ALA A 505 -19.62 -5.95 27.52
N THR A 506 -20.79 -5.43 27.15
CA THR A 506 -21.88 -6.21 26.57
C THR A 506 -21.52 -6.77 25.19
N LEU A 507 -20.84 -5.99 24.34
CA LEU A 507 -20.34 -6.44 23.05
C LEU A 507 -19.31 -7.57 23.20
N LEU A 508 -18.36 -7.44 24.15
CA LEU A 508 -17.42 -8.49 24.50
C LEU A 508 -18.13 -9.79 24.90
N LYS A 509 -19.09 -9.72 25.82
CA LYS A 509 -19.86 -10.91 26.29
C LYS A 509 -20.55 -11.61 25.15
N LYS A 510 -21.26 -10.89 24.28
CA LYS A 510 -21.98 -11.45 23.11
C LYS A 510 -21.02 -12.20 22.19
N ASP A 511 -19.85 -11.63 21.89
CA ASP A 511 -18.87 -12.24 21.01
C ASP A 511 -18.10 -13.38 21.67
N ALA A 512 -17.86 -13.33 22.98
CA ALA A 512 -17.28 -14.45 23.72
C ALA A 512 -18.20 -15.68 23.71
N ILE A 513 -19.51 -15.49 23.92
CA ILE A 513 -20.52 -16.56 23.82
C ILE A 513 -20.55 -17.12 22.39
N ARG A 514 -20.59 -16.27 21.38
CA ARG A 514 -20.57 -16.66 19.97
C ARG A 514 -19.35 -17.54 19.65
N SER A 515 -18.15 -17.10 20.04
CA SER A 515 -16.90 -17.84 19.83
C SER A 515 -16.92 -19.19 20.59
N LEU A 516 -17.39 -19.19 21.83
CA LEU A 516 -17.56 -20.41 22.65
C LEU A 516 -18.45 -21.45 21.95
N VAL A 517 -19.61 -21.03 21.44
CA VAL A 517 -20.56 -21.92 20.74
C VAL A 517 -19.94 -22.51 19.48
N LEU A 518 -19.29 -21.69 18.64
CA LEU A 518 -18.69 -22.15 17.40
C LEU A 518 -17.54 -23.14 17.63
N ILE A 519 -16.68 -22.88 18.63
CA ILE A 519 -15.62 -23.81 19.03
C ILE A 519 -16.23 -25.12 19.51
N SER A 520 -17.27 -25.05 20.35
CA SER A 520 -17.97 -26.24 20.89
C SER A 520 -18.57 -27.11 19.79
N CYS A 521 -19.21 -26.47 18.78
CA CYS A 521 -19.76 -27.18 17.61
C CYS A 521 -18.65 -27.93 16.84
N VAL A 522 -17.54 -27.29 16.53
CA VAL A 522 -16.46 -27.95 15.79
C VAL A 522 -15.78 -29.04 16.62
N PHE A 523 -15.58 -28.81 17.92
CA PHE A 523 -15.02 -29.81 18.80
C PHE A 523 -15.94 -31.05 18.89
N ALA A 524 -17.25 -30.86 19.03
CA ALA A 524 -18.23 -31.94 19.01
C ALA A 524 -18.24 -32.72 17.68
N LEU A 525 -18.15 -32.02 16.53
CA LEU A 525 -18.02 -32.64 15.21
C LEU A 525 -16.76 -33.50 15.09
N ILE A 526 -15.63 -33.05 15.61
CA ILE A 526 -14.37 -33.83 15.64
C ILE A 526 -14.54 -35.07 16.49
N LEU A 527 -15.12 -34.95 17.70
CA LEU A 527 -15.39 -36.10 18.57
C LEU A 527 -16.36 -37.10 17.92
N TRP A 528 -17.38 -36.61 17.21
CA TRP A 528 -18.34 -37.44 16.49
C TRP A 528 -17.69 -38.21 15.33
N ALA A 529 -16.76 -37.62 14.59
CA ALA A 529 -16.06 -38.30 13.52
C ALA A 529 -15.31 -39.57 14.00
N PHE A 530 -14.88 -39.57 15.27
CA PHE A 530 -14.05 -40.69 15.85
C PHE A 530 -14.84 -41.79 16.59
N ARG A 531 -16.19 -41.66 16.72
CA ARG A 531 -17.01 -42.67 17.41
C ARG A 531 -17.22 -43.97 16.59
N THR A 532 -16.81 -44.03 15.33
CA THR A 532 -17.03 -45.18 14.43
C THR A 532 -15.76 -45.97 14.16
N PRO A 533 -15.91 -47.31 13.91
CA PRO A 533 -14.81 -48.15 13.45
C PRO A 533 -14.28 -47.70 12.07
N LYS A 534 -12.99 -48.00 11.81
CA LYS A 534 -12.32 -47.69 10.56
C LYS A 534 -12.99 -48.35 9.37
N THR A 535 -13.41 -47.59 8.39
CA THR A 535 -13.59 -48.09 7.02
C THR A 535 -12.46 -47.54 6.18
N ASP A 536 -11.61 -48.46 5.68
CA ASP A 536 -10.42 -48.10 4.89
C ASP A 536 -10.80 -47.26 3.67
N ALA A 537 -10.25 -46.03 3.65
CA ALA A 537 -10.49 -45.07 2.60
C ALA A 537 -9.22 -44.79 1.83
N VAL A 538 -8.56 -45.84 1.36
CA VAL A 538 -7.43 -45.71 0.42
C VAL A 538 -8.00 -45.77 -1.00
N GLY A 539 -7.84 -44.67 -1.76
CA GLY A 539 -8.19 -44.67 -3.19
C GLY A 539 -7.30 -45.65 -3.99
N LYS A 540 -7.77 -46.05 -5.18
CA LYS A 540 -7.05 -46.96 -6.09
C LYS A 540 -5.61 -46.47 -6.45
N ASP A 541 -5.33 -45.21 -6.19
CA ASP A 541 -4.05 -44.53 -6.41
C ASP A 541 -3.21 -44.33 -5.12
N GLY A 542 -3.58 -44.96 -4.03
CA GLY A 542 -2.93 -44.82 -2.72
C GLY A 542 -3.24 -43.50 -2.00
N SER A 543 -4.11 -42.66 -2.56
CA SER A 543 -4.54 -41.44 -1.93
C SER A 543 -5.61 -41.65 -0.87
N PHE A 544 -5.49 -40.97 0.29
CA PHE A 544 -6.53 -40.97 1.31
C PHE A 544 -7.71 -40.09 0.86
N VAL A 545 -8.89 -40.71 0.75
CA VAL A 545 -10.13 -40.02 0.37
C VAL A 545 -11.03 -39.92 1.59
N LEU A 546 -11.54 -38.73 1.90
CA LEU A 546 -12.58 -38.57 2.91
C LEU A 546 -13.83 -39.30 2.45
N LYS A 547 -14.44 -40.12 3.32
CA LYS A 547 -15.67 -40.88 3.04
C LYS A 547 -16.61 -40.83 4.23
N GLY A 548 -17.93 -41.02 3.95
CA GLY A 548 -18.95 -41.10 4.98
C GLY A 548 -18.96 -39.89 5.93
N ARG A 549 -18.88 -40.13 7.21
CA ARG A 549 -18.97 -39.08 8.24
C ARG A 549 -17.85 -38.02 8.16
N THR A 550 -16.65 -38.40 7.73
CA THR A 550 -15.54 -37.41 7.61
C THR A 550 -15.82 -36.37 6.51
N VAL A 551 -16.56 -36.72 5.46
CA VAL A 551 -17.05 -35.78 4.44
C VAL A 551 -18.06 -34.81 5.04
N ILE A 552 -19.01 -35.34 5.85
CA ILE A 552 -20.06 -34.54 6.50
C ILE A 552 -19.39 -33.54 7.47
N VAL A 553 -18.45 -34.01 8.29
CA VAL A 553 -17.72 -33.14 9.21
C VAL A 553 -16.93 -32.06 8.45
N ALA A 554 -16.23 -32.41 7.37
CA ALA A 554 -15.49 -31.44 6.57
C ALA A 554 -16.43 -30.38 5.94
N ALA A 555 -17.59 -30.81 5.42
CA ALA A 555 -18.60 -29.89 4.86
C ALA A 555 -19.23 -29.00 5.95
N ALA A 556 -19.54 -29.54 7.11
CA ALA A 556 -20.07 -28.79 8.25
C ALA A 556 -19.04 -27.74 8.75
N VAL A 557 -17.75 -28.08 8.78
CA VAL A 557 -16.69 -27.14 9.13
C VAL A 557 -16.60 -26.02 8.10
N VAL A 558 -16.70 -26.28 6.78
CA VAL A 558 -16.74 -25.23 5.75
C VAL A 558 -17.88 -24.26 6.04
N LEU A 559 -19.07 -24.74 6.32
CA LEU A 559 -20.25 -23.90 6.60
C LEU A 559 -20.08 -23.10 7.90
N LEU A 560 -19.55 -23.71 8.96
CA LEU A 560 -19.33 -23.03 10.24
C LEU A 560 -18.24 -21.94 10.12
N VAL A 561 -17.14 -22.20 9.40
CA VAL A 561 -16.09 -21.21 9.14
C VAL A 561 -16.64 -20.06 8.29
N TRP A 562 -17.41 -20.37 7.26
CA TRP A 562 -18.10 -19.36 6.47
C TRP A 562 -19.02 -18.50 7.33
N PHE A 563 -19.90 -19.11 8.12
CA PHE A 563 -20.82 -18.40 9.00
C PHE A 563 -20.07 -17.52 10.02
N ASP A 564 -19.00 -18.07 10.61
CA ASP A 564 -18.16 -17.37 11.56
C ASP A 564 -17.61 -16.05 10.97
N LEU A 565 -16.90 -16.14 9.87
CA LEU A 565 -16.21 -15.00 9.26
C LEU A 565 -17.18 -14.06 8.51
N PHE A 566 -18.20 -14.62 7.85
CA PHE A 566 -19.22 -13.84 7.16
C PHE A 566 -19.95 -12.90 8.12
N SER A 567 -20.40 -13.43 9.27
CA SER A 567 -21.18 -12.63 10.23
C SER A 567 -20.36 -11.51 10.88
N VAL A 568 -19.05 -11.71 11.11
CA VAL A 568 -18.16 -10.65 11.60
C VAL A 568 -17.77 -9.69 10.49
N GLY A 569 -17.39 -10.21 9.32
CA GLY A 569 -17.01 -9.37 8.18
C GLY A 569 -18.12 -8.40 7.75
N LYS A 570 -19.40 -8.84 7.85
CA LYS A 570 -20.56 -7.99 7.54
C LYS A 570 -20.76 -6.80 8.49
N ARG A 571 -20.11 -6.78 9.64
CA ARG A 571 -20.10 -5.60 10.52
C ARG A 571 -19.27 -4.45 9.89
N TYR A 572 -18.21 -4.79 9.14
CA TYR A 572 -17.23 -3.84 8.61
C TYR A 572 -17.41 -3.55 7.12
N LEU A 573 -18.01 -4.47 6.36
CA LEU A 573 -18.37 -4.24 4.95
C LEU A 573 -19.81 -4.74 4.70
N ASN A 574 -20.77 -3.85 4.81
CA ASN A 574 -22.20 -4.11 4.67
C ASN A 574 -22.84 -3.22 3.60
N LYS A 575 -24.15 -3.33 3.43
CA LYS A 575 -24.90 -2.61 2.38
C LYS A 575 -24.81 -1.08 2.44
N SER A 576 -24.59 -0.50 3.63
CA SER A 576 -24.51 0.95 3.80
C SER A 576 -23.23 1.56 3.22
N HIS A 577 -22.20 0.72 2.99
CA HIS A 577 -20.94 1.16 2.40
C HIS A 577 -20.97 1.17 0.86
N PHE A 578 -22.11 0.82 0.23
CA PHE A 578 -22.22 0.79 -1.23
C PHE A 578 -23.11 1.91 -1.73
N ILE A 579 -22.57 2.68 -2.67
CA ILE A 579 -23.25 3.82 -3.34
C ILE A 579 -23.30 3.59 -4.85
N THR A 580 -24.08 4.41 -5.55
CA THR A 580 -24.05 4.41 -7.02
C THR A 580 -22.79 5.12 -7.54
N PRO A 581 -22.29 4.78 -8.74
CA PRO A 581 -21.18 5.52 -9.35
C PRO A 581 -21.48 7.01 -9.51
N LYS A 582 -22.75 7.37 -9.74
CA LYS A 582 -23.18 8.77 -9.84
C LYS A 582 -23.00 9.50 -8.50
N ASP A 583 -23.44 8.91 -7.38
CA ASP A 583 -23.27 9.51 -6.05
C ASP A 583 -21.78 9.67 -5.70
N PHE A 584 -20.94 8.74 -6.15
CA PHE A 584 -19.50 8.85 -5.96
C PHE A 584 -18.90 10.00 -6.79
N THR A 585 -19.32 10.17 -8.04
CA THR A 585 -18.81 11.26 -8.89
C THR A 585 -19.34 12.62 -8.48
N ALA A 586 -20.53 12.71 -7.90
CA ALA A 586 -21.08 13.96 -7.38
C ALA A 586 -20.19 14.61 -6.29
N HIS A 587 -19.31 13.83 -5.65
CA HIS A 587 -18.34 14.36 -4.70
C HIS A 587 -17.29 15.29 -5.34
N TYR A 588 -17.14 15.22 -6.66
CA TYR A 588 -16.18 16.01 -7.44
C TYR A 588 -16.86 17.06 -8.33
N GLU A 589 -18.14 17.36 -8.09
CA GLU A 589 -18.78 18.51 -8.74
C GLU A 589 -18.13 19.80 -8.23
N PRO A 590 -17.82 20.78 -9.11
CA PRO A 590 -17.19 22.04 -8.72
C PRO A 590 -18.02 22.76 -7.65
N ARG A 591 -17.34 23.27 -6.63
CA ARG A 591 -17.94 24.15 -5.63
C ARG A 591 -18.09 25.56 -6.22
N LEU A 592 -18.89 26.42 -5.62
CA LEU A 592 -19.03 27.81 -6.10
C LEU A 592 -17.69 28.54 -6.19
N VAL A 593 -16.82 28.33 -5.21
CA VAL A 593 -15.48 28.93 -5.21
C VAL A 593 -14.62 28.39 -6.37
N ASP A 594 -14.73 27.10 -6.70
CA ASP A 594 -13.98 26.49 -7.80
C ASP A 594 -14.45 27.08 -9.15
N GLU A 595 -15.76 27.29 -9.33
CA GLU A 595 -16.32 27.95 -10.54
C GLU A 595 -15.81 29.39 -10.72
N VAL A 596 -15.62 30.14 -9.63
CA VAL A 596 -15.04 31.48 -9.66
C VAL A 596 -13.58 31.45 -10.06
N ILE A 597 -12.79 30.55 -9.47
CA ILE A 597 -11.34 30.42 -9.74
C ILE A 597 -11.11 29.95 -11.19
N HIS A 598 -11.95 29.06 -11.72
CA HIS A 598 -11.82 28.58 -13.10
C HIS A 598 -12.08 29.65 -14.18
N GLN A 599 -12.55 30.87 -13.80
CA GLN A 599 -12.68 31.99 -14.73
C GLN A 599 -11.33 32.71 -14.98
N ASP A 600 -10.31 32.42 -14.20
CA ASP A 600 -8.97 32.94 -14.40
C ASP A 600 -8.30 32.29 -15.62
N GLU A 601 -7.91 33.09 -16.60
CA GLU A 601 -7.25 32.67 -17.84
C GLU A 601 -5.72 32.44 -17.67
N ASP A 602 -5.14 32.76 -16.49
CA ASP A 602 -3.74 32.53 -16.21
C ASP A 602 -3.44 31.03 -16.34
N PRO A 603 -2.47 30.63 -17.18
CA PRO A 603 -2.18 29.23 -17.45
C PRO A 603 -1.63 28.48 -16.22
N ASP A 604 -1.04 29.19 -15.24
CA ASP A 604 -0.46 28.57 -14.07
C ASP A 604 -0.48 29.43 -12.80
N TYR A 605 -1.30 29.03 -11.86
CA TYR A 605 -1.33 29.51 -10.49
C TYR A 605 -1.63 28.35 -9.52
N ARG A 606 -1.41 28.55 -8.23
CA ARG A 606 -1.74 27.57 -7.21
C ARG A 606 -2.78 28.08 -6.24
N VAL A 607 -3.55 27.11 -5.71
CA VAL A 607 -4.62 27.34 -4.76
C VAL A 607 -4.21 26.77 -3.39
N LEU A 608 -4.44 27.53 -2.32
CA LEU A 608 -4.34 27.08 -0.94
C LEU A 608 -5.76 26.88 -0.40
N ASP A 609 -6.21 25.66 -0.24
CA ASP A 609 -7.54 25.33 0.29
C ASP A 609 -7.48 25.08 1.80
N LEU A 610 -8.03 25.99 2.58
CA LEU A 610 -8.16 25.92 4.04
C LEU A 610 -9.54 25.42 4.49
N SER A 611 -10.49 25.25 3.56
CA SER A 611 -11.82 24.71 3.85
C SER A 611 -11.83 23.19 4.10
N VAL A 612 -10.71 22.52 3.78
CA VAL A 612 -10.47 21.08 3.96
C VAL A 612 -9.21 20.85 4.80
N ASN A 613 -8.86 19.60 5.07
CA ASN A 613 -7.55 19.31 5.67
C ASN A 613 -6.45 19.51 4.62
N THR A 614 -5.88 20.71 4.57
CA THR A 614 -4.98 21.21 3.52
C THR A 614 -3.91 20.21 3.07
N PHE A 615 -3.28 19.48 4.00
CA PHE A 615 -2.17 18.56 3.72
C PHE A 615 -2.54 17.08 3.82
N ASN A 616 -3.84 16.76 4.01
CA ASN A 616 -4.31 15.39 4.17
C ASN A 616 -5.66 15.12 3.46
N ASP A 617 -6.02 15.96 2.51
CA ASP A 617 -7.17 15.82 1.63
C ASP A 617 -6.74 16.07 0.17
N ALA A 618 -7.36 15.38 -0.78
CA ALA A 618 -7.03 15.48 -2.20
C ALA A 618 -8.21 16.00 -3.07
N ILE A 619 -9.31 16.45 -2.47
CA ILE A 619 -10.44 16.95 -3.25
C ILE A 619 -10.06 18.24 -3.98
N GLN A 620 -9.27 19.10 -3.33
CA GLN A 620 -8.73 20.32 -3.91
C GLN A 620 -7.89 20.04 -5.18
N SER A 621 -7.10 18.94 -5.13
CA SER A 621 -6.23 18.53 -6.25
C SER A 621 -6.99 17.99 -7.46
N TYR A 622 -8.29 17.74 -7.33
CA TYR A 622 -9.15 17.37 -8.46
C TYR A 622 -9.45 18.58 -9.36
N HIS A 623 -9.55 19.76 -8.76
CA HIS A 623 -9.99 21.00 -9.43
C HIS A 623 -8.84 21.94 -9.77
N HIS A 624 -7.78 21.96 -8.94
CA HIS A 624 -6.75 22.97 -9.00
C HIS A 624 -5.35 22.39 -8.85
N LYS A 625 -4.35 23.16 -9.29
CA LYS A 625 -2.95 22.99 -8.87
C LYS A 625 -2.85 23.54 -7.45
N CYS A 626 -2.38 22.74 -6.50
CA CYS A 626 -2.51 23.08 -5.08
C CYS A 626 -1.16 23.14 -4.36
N ILE A 627 -1.07 24.04 -3.39
CA ILE A 627 -0.01 24.06 -2.37
C ILE A 627 -0.20 22.88 -1.40
N GLY A 628 -1.43 22.52 -1.09
CA GLY A 628 -1.81 21.37 -0.29
C GLY A 628 -1.90 20.07 -1.08
N GLY A 629 -2.59 19.07 -0.51
CA GLY A 629 -2.87 17.78 -1.13
C GLY A 629 -2.69 16.60 -0.18
N TYR A 630 -2.76 15.39 -0.74
CA TYR A 630 -2.52 14.15 0.00
C TYR A 630 -1.55 13.25 -0.74
N SER A 631 -0.42 12.92 -0.13
CA SER A 631 0.47 11.84 -0.61
C SER A 631 1.30 11.27 0.53
N PRO A 632 1.33 9.93 0.71
CA PRO A 632 2.20 9.29 1.70
C PRO A 632 3.68 9.24 1.27
N VAL A 633 4.00 9.77 0.08
CA VAL A 633 5.34 9.80 -0.55
C VAL A 633 5.66 11.18 -1.16
N LYS A 634 5.13 12.25 -0.57
CA LYS A 634 5.52 13.61 -0.98
C LYS A 634 7.02 13.84 -0.76
N LEU A 635 7.56 14.83 -1.46
CA LEU A 635 8.98 15.22 -1.32
C LEU A 635 9.26 15.65 0.12
N GLN A 636 10.40 15.21 0.67
CA GLN A 636 10.79 15.55 2.05
C GLN A 636 11.04 17.06 2.20
N ARG A 637 11.74 17.69 1.25
CA ARG A 637 11.95 19.15 1.26
C ARG A 637 10.65 19.94 1.28
N TYR A 638 9.57 19.42 0.64
CA TYR A 638 8.26 20.05 0.74
C TYR A 638 7.63 19.87 2.12
N GLN A 639 7.82 18.72 2.76
CA GLN A 639 7.38 18.52 4.15
C GLN A 639 8.10 19.47 5.10
N ASP A 640 9.42 19.64 4.94
CA ASP A 640 10.21 20.58 5.74
C ASP A 640 9.70 22.02 5.55
N LEU A 641 9.36 22.39 4.30
CA LEU A 641 8.79 23.70 3.98
C LEU A 641 7.37 23.89 4.62
N ILE A 642 6.55 22.85 4.62
CA ILE A 642 5.25 22.88 5.33
C ILE A 642 5.46 23.16 6.81
N GLU A 643 6.36 22.45 7.46
CA GLU A 643 6.56 22.53 8.91
C GLU A 643 7.20 23.87 9.34
N ARG A 644 8.18 24.36 8.57
CA ARG A 644 8.95 25.56 8.90
C ARG A 644 8.25 26.85 8.51
N TYR A 645 7.47 26.86 7.39
CA TYR A 645 6.92 28.09 6.82
C TYR A 645 5.45 28.03 6.49
N ILE A 646 4.97 27.08 5.69
CA ILE A 646 3.59 27.14 5.18
C ILE A 646 2.58 27.00 6.33
N ALA A 647 2.78 26.09 7.30
CA ALA A 647 1.87 25.97 8.44
C ALA A 647 1.91 27.18 9.38
N PRO A 648 3.07 27.79 9.72
CA PRO A 648 3.14 29.08 10.39
C PRO A 648 2.44 30.23 9.62
N GLU A 649 2.64 30.33 8.30
CA GLU A 649 1.97 31.33 7.46
C GLU A 649 0.44 31.15 7.44
N ILE A 650 -0.05 29.90 7.38
CA ILE A 650 -1.49 29.59 7.54
C ILE A 650 -2.00 30.05 8.91
N LYS A 651 -1.22 29.85 9.97
CA LYS A 651 -1.58 30.32 11.32
C LYS A 651 -1.62 31.85 11.37
N SER A 652 -0.66 32.55 10.75
CA SER A 652 -0.67 34.01 10.63
C SER A 652 -1.89 34.48 9.84
N PHE A 653 -2.23 33.84 8.74
CA PHE A 653 -3.44 34.12 7.95
C PHE A 653 -4.72 34.06 8.81
N TYR A 654 -4.89 33.01 9.63
CA TYR A 654 -6.04 32.94 10.53
C TYR A 654 -6.05 34.09 11.56
N GLY A 655 -4.87 34.48 12.08
CA GLY A 655 -4.76 35.67 12.96
C GLY A 655 -5.15 36.98 12.30
N MET A 656 -4.82 37.16 11.03
CA MET A 656 -5.24 38.33 10.22
C MET A 656 -6.75 38.28 9.94
N ALA A 657 -7.26 37.11 9.57
CA ALA A 657 -8.68 36.93 9.24
C ALA A 657 -9.61 37.15 10.45
N ASP A 658 -9.19 36.75 11.66
CA ASP A 658 -9.98 36.87 12.91
C ASP A 658 -10.21 38.35 13.31
N GLY A 659 -9.34 39.28 12.88
CA GLY A 659 -9.42 40.69 13.12
C GLY A 659 -10.04 41.52 12.00
N ALA A 660 -10.24 40.96 10.81
CA ALA A 660 -10.68 41.68 9.61
C ALA A 660 -12.23 41.79 9.50
N VAL A 661 -12.72 42.93 9.00
CA VAL A 661 -14.15 43.17 8.75
C VAL A 661 -14.50 42.84 7.31
N THR A 662 -13.56 42.94 6.38
CA THR A 662 -13.75 42.71 4.95
C THR A 662 -12.69 41.81 4.36
N ILE A 663 -12.99 41.12 3.26
CA ILE A 663 -12.02 40.33 2.51
C ILE A 663 -10.86 41.19 2.01
N SER A 664 -11.15 42.44 1.57
CA SER A 664 -10.09 43.34 1.09
C SER A 664 -9.07 43.70 2.15
N GLU A 665 -9.46 43.82 3.45
CA GLU A 665 -8.51 44.00 4.55
C GLU A 665 -7.58 42.82 4.73
N ILE A 666 -8.08 41.60 4.50
CA ILE A 666 -7.24 40.40 4.52
C ILE A 666 -6.25 40.45 3.37
N GLU A 667 -6.73 40.69 2.15
CA GLU A 667 -5.94 40.76 0.90
C GLU A 667 -4.80 41.77 0.95
N GLU A 668 -5.01 42.91 1.64
CA GLU A 668 -3.98 43.95 1.82
C GLU A 668 -2.86 43.55 2.76
N ASN A 669 -3.13 42.65 3.69
CA ASN A 669 -2.18 42.22 4.72
C ASN A 669 -1.45 40.90 4.37
N LEU A 670 -1.67 40.30 3.20
CA LEU A 670 -1.04 39.04 2.77
C LEU A 670 0.47 39.13 2.48
N THR A 671 1.09 40.31 2.66
CA THR A 671 2.56 40.47 2.54
C THR A 671 3.37 39.53 3.46
N GLU A 672 2.78 39.08 4.58
CA GLU A 672 3.43 38.15 5.50
C GLU A 672 3.47 36.68 4.98
N LEU A 673 2.67 36.37 3.95
CA LEU A 673 2.62 35.04 3.36
C LEU A 673 3.71 34.86 2.27
N LYS A 674 4.97 34.97 2.67
CA LYS A 674 6.11 35.04 1.79
C LYS A 674 6.33 33.74 0.99
N VAL A 675 6.31 32.60 1.66
CA VAL A 675 6.53 31.30 1.04
C VAL A 675 5.32 30.85 0.23
N ILE A 676 4.11 31.11 0.69
CA ILE A 676 2.89 30.86 -0.09
C ILE A 676 2.90 31.71 -1.38
N SER A 677 3.38 32.97 -1.29
CA SER A 677 3.50 33.87 -2.46
C SER A 677 4.58 33.42 -3.44
N MET A 678 5.73 32.93 -2.92
CA MET A 678 6.83 32.35 -3.70
C MET A 678 6.36 31.09 -4.46
N LEU A 679 5.49 30.30 -3.86
CA LEU A 679 4.88 29.12 -4.49
C LEU A 679 3.76 29.48 -5.48
N ASN A 680 3.60 30.75 -5.85
CA ASN A 680 2.52 31.26 -6.70
C ASN A 680 1.12 30.94 -6.16
N GLY A 681 0.96 31.01 -4.82
CA GLY A 681 -0.35 30.83 -4.15
C GLY A 681 -1.24 32.04 -4.39
N LYS A 682 -1.97 32.04 -5.51
CA LYS A 682 -2.77 33.16 -6.01
C LYS A 682 -4.15 33.25 -5.33
N TYR A 683 -4.74 32.10 -4.98
CA TYR A 683 -6.04 31.99 -4.35
C TYR A 683 -5.99 31.23 -3.03
N ILE A 684 -6.70 31.73 -2.02
CA ILE A 684 -6.89 31.05 -0.72
C ILE A 684 -8.37 30.80 -0.53
N ILE A 685 -8.79 29.54 -0.41
CA ILE A 685 -10.16 29.11 -0.16
C ILE A 685 -10.35 28.95 1.35
N VAL A 686 -11.27 29.74 1.92
CA VAL A 686 -11.67 29.64 3.34
C VAL A 686 -13.03 28.97 3.48
N ASP A 687 -13.96 29.35 2.59
CA ASP A 687 -15.33 28.82 2.55
C ASP A 687 -15.66 28.39 1.11
N PRO A 688 -16.06 27.12 0.88
CA PRO A 688 -16.41 26.62 -0.44
C PRO A 688 -17.64 27.30 -1.08
N GLY A 689 -18.45 28.00 -0.27
CA GLY A 689 -19.63 28.73 -0.72
C GLY A 689 -19.44 30.25 -0.92
N ALA A 690 -18.20 30.75 -0.71
CA ALA A 690 -17.87 32.17 -0.84
C ALA A 690 -16.79 32.41 -1.91
N ALA A 691 -16.53 33.67 -2.26
CA ALA A 691 -15.42 34.02 -3.14
C ALA A 691 -14.08 33.70 -2.46
N PRO A 692 -13.04 33.26 -3.22
CA PRO A 692 -11.72 33.04 -2.67
C PRO A 692 -11.07 34.37 -2.25
N VAL A 693 -10.12 34.32 -1.30
CA VAL A 693 -9.25 35.45 -1.00
C VAL A 693 -8.18 35.52 -2.08
N TYR A 694 -8.01 36.65 -2.71
CA TYR A 694 -7.02 36.86 -3.77
C TYR A 694 -5.70 37.36 -3.22
N ASN A 695 -4.62 36.63 -3.47
CA ASN A 695 -3.28 37.03 -3.06
C ASN A 695 -2.58 37.83 -4.19
N ARG A 696 -2.67 39.14 -4.11
CA ARG A 696 -1.98 40.03 -5.05
C ARG A 696 -0.45 40.03 -4.94
N TYR A 697 0.08 39.41 -3.89
CA TYR A 697 1.53 39.32 -3.62
C TYR A 697 2.16 38.06 -4.17
N ALA A 698 1.38 37.16 -4.79
CA ALA A 698 1.91 35.97 -5.48
C ALA A 698 2.95 36.38 -6.52
N TYR A 699 4.07 35.63 -6.60
CA TYR A 699 5.20 36.05 -7.46
C TYR A 699 4.96 35.79 -8.95
N GLY A 700 3.95 35.02 -9.29
CA GLY A 700 3.72 34.47 -10.63
C GLY A 700 4.49 33.16 -10.84
N ASN A 701 4.43 32.64 -12.06
CA ASN A 701 5.10 31.39 -12.39
C ASN A 701 6.62 31.54 -12.52
N CYS A 702 7.10 32.70 -12.97
CA CYS A 702 8.53 32.95 -13.22
C CYS A 702 8.91 34.40 -13.00
N TRP A 703 10.14 34.66 -12.56
CA TRP A 703 10.74 36.01 -12.41
C TRP A 703 12.25 35.96 -12.51
N PHE A 704 12.87 37.08 -12.85
CA PHE A 704 14.33 37.25 -12.81
C PHE A 704 14.80 37.67 -11.41
N VAL A 705 16.01 37.27 -11.06
CA VAL A 705 16.70 37.69 -9.83
C VAL A 705 18.02 38.40 -10.17
N ASP A 706 18.38 39.39 -9.34
CA ASP A 706 19.55 40.22 -9.56
C ASP A 706 20.79 39.75 -8.76
N SER A 707 20.54 38.99 -7.69
CA SER A 707 21.59 38.51 -6.78
C SER A 707 21.25 37.17 -6.16
N PHE A 708 22.23 36.64 -5.41
CA PHE A 708 22.02 35.39 -4.67
C PHE A 708 22.68 35.43 -3.29
N VAL A 709 22.18 34.58 -2.38
CA VAL A 709 22.79 34.27 -1.09
C VAL A 709 23.22 32.80 -1.13
N PRO A 710 24.52 32.50 -1.00
CA PRO A 710 24.98 31.14 -0.94
C PRO A 710 24.65 30.50 0.42
N ALA A 711 24.18 29.27 0.42
CA ALA A 711 23.97 28.46 1.62
C ALA A 711 24.94 27.28 1.65
N VAL A 712 25.62 27.09 2.79
CA VAL A 712 26.63 26.03 2.96
C VAL A 712 26.00 24.71 3.39
N THR A 713 24.92 24.77 4.16
CA THR A 713 24.21 23.60 4.69
C THR A 713 22.72 23.67 4.37
N PRO A 714 22.00 22.54 4.33
CA PRO A 714 20.55 22.53 4.17
C PRO A 714 19.81 23.35 5.26
N ASP A 715 20.28 23.32 6.52
CA ASP A 715 19.71 24.13 7.61
C ASP A 715 19.85 25.64 7.35
N GLU A 716 20.99 26.06 6.81
CA GLU A 716 21.20 27.45 6.42
C GLU A 716 20.34 27.82 5.21
N GLU A 717 20.27 26.94 4.18
CA GLU A 717 19.46 27.15 2.97
C GLU A 717 17.99 27.45 3.33
N ILE A 718 17.37 26.61 4.16
CA ILE A 718 15.98 26.82 4.55
C ILE A 718 15.80 28.02 5.49
N ALA A 719 16.76 28.30 6.37
CA ALA A 719 16.66 29.43 7.29
C ALA A 719 16.76 30.80 6.58
N LEU A 720 17.54 30.90 5.53
CA LEU A 720 17.73 32.11 4.74
C LEU A 720 16.46 32.58 4.04
N LEU A 721 15.49 31.68 3.79
CA LEU A 721 14.19 32.05 3.22
C LEU A 721 13.47 33.13 4.03
N ALA A 722 13.63 33.14 5.36
CA ALA A 722 12.99 34.13 6.22
C ALA A 722 13.50 35.54 6.00
N SER A 723 14.84 35.71 5.84
CA SER A 723 15.52 37.00 5.82
C SER A 723 15.77 37.57 4.42
N THR A 724 15.70 36.73 3.37
CA THR A 724 16.03 37.13 1.97
C THR A 724 14.78 37.68 1.27
N ASP A 725 14.91 38.73 0.49
CA ASP A 725 13.86 39.13 -0.45
C ASP A 725 13.90 38.26 -1.70
N LEU A 726 13.07 37.21 -1.73
CA LEU A 726 13.07 36.18 -2.77
C LEU A 726 12.57 36.68 -4.14
N ARG A 727 12.07 37.91 -4.25
CA ARG A 727 11.74 38.52 -5.55
C ARG A 727 12.97 39.01 -6.32
N THR A 728 14.00 39.43 -5.61
CA THR A 728 15.21 40.00 -6.19
C THR A 728 16.47 39.17 -5.96
N THR A 729 16.44 38.27 -4.98
CA THR A 729 17.61 37.53 -4.50
C THR A 729 17.27 36.05 -4.28
N ALA A 730 17.96 35.16 -4.97
CA ALA A 730 17.80 33.73 -4.80
C ALA A 730 18.69 33.15 -3.68
N VAL A 731 18.19 32.15 -2.94
CA VAL A 731 19.00 31.34 -2.02
C VAL A 731 19.47 30.09 -2.75
N ILE A 732 20.76 29.87 -2.85
CA ILE A 732 21.36 28.77 -3.64
C ILE A 732 22.29 27.92 -2.77
N GLY A 733 21.97 26.62 -2.67
CA GLY A 733 22.80 25.65 -1.95
C GLY A 733 24.13 25.34 -2.64
N ASN A 734 25.11 24.82 -1.89
CA ASN A 734 26.43 24.40 -2.37
C ASN A 734 26.41 23.27 -3.43
N ASP A 735 25.30 22.62 -3.62
CA ASP A 735 25.11 21.56 -4.62
C ASP A 735 25.15 22.10 -6.06
N PHE A 736 25.09 23.44 -6.25
CA PHE A 736 24.98 24.11 -7.53
C PHE A 736 26.11 25.13 -7.73
N PRO A 737 27.39 24.70 -7.75
CA PRO A 737 28.56 25.62 -7.86
C PRO A 737 28.58 26.41 -9.17
N ALA A 738 28.02 25.88 -10.25
CA ALA A 738 27.93 26.60 -11.53
C ALA A 738 27.02 27.83 -11.43
N ALA A 739 25.83 27.67 -10.80
CA ALA A 739 24.93 28.78 -10.56
C ALA A 739 25.52 29.82 -9.61
N GLN A 740 26.18 29.39 -8.52
CA GLN A 740 26.88 30.30 -7.61
C GLN A 740 28.03 31.06 -8.33
N SER A 741 28.76 30.39 -9.21
CA SER A 741 29.84 31.02 -9.98
C SER A 741 29.33 32.08 -10.96
N PHE A 742 28.21 31.84 -11.59
CA PHE A 742 27.55 32.81 -12.47
C PHE A 742 27.24 34.12 -11.72
N PHE A 743 26.54 34.02 -10.58
CA PHE A 743 26.18 35.19 -9.80
C PHE A 743 27.40 35.91 -9.20
N ALA A 744 28.47 35.18 -8.79
CA ALA A 744 29.70 35.77 -8.29
C ALA A 744 30.44 36.55 -9.38
N ALA A 745 30.39 36.12 -10.64
CA ALA A 745 30.95 36.85 -11.78
C ALA A 745 30.15 38.13 -12.08
N ALA A 746 28.81 38.03 -12.11
CA ALA A 746 27.94 39.18 -12.35
C ALA A 746 28.04 40.26 -11.25
N GLN A 747 28.26 39.85 -10.00
CA GLN A 747 28.49 40.79 -8.88
C GLN A 747 29.80 41.54 -8.99
N LYS A 748 30.89 40.84 -9.45
CA LYS A 748 32.19 41.44 -9.65
C LYS A 748 32.19 42.46 -10.78
N ASP A 749 31.49 42.14 -11.88
CA ASP A 749 31.38 43.09 -13.03
C ASP A 749 30.60 44.36 -12.62
N THR A 750 29.62 44.27 -11.74
CA THR A 750 28.90 45.42 -11.21
C THR A 750 29.78 46.27 -10.27
N ASP A 751 30.57 45.62 -9.39
CA ASP A 751 31.47 46.31 -8.48
C ASP A 751 32.64 46.99 -9.24
N ASP A 752 33.18 46.36 -10.27
CA ASP A 752 34.22 46.90 -11.14
C ASP A 752 33.69 48.11 -11.99
N ALA A 753 32.43 48.03 -12.46
CA ALA A 753 31.77 49.11 -13.17
C ALA A 753 31.48 50.33 -12.26
N LEU A 754 31.06 50.09 -11.01
CA LEU A 754 30.83 51.14 -10.01
C LEU A 754 32.15 51.83 -9.57
N GLY A 755 33.28 51.08 -9.59
CA GLY A 755 34.62 51.61 -9.30
C GLY A 755 35.23 52.46 -10.43
N ALA A 756 34.81 52.28 -11.68
CA ALA A 756 35.39 52.88 -12.87
C ALA A 756 34.68 54.14 -13.39
N SER A 757 33.47 54.46 -12.91
CA SER A 757 32.68 55.54 -13.52
C SER A 757 31.80 56.28 -12.50
N GLY A 758 32.15 57.50 -12.23
CA GLY A 758 31.31 58.49 -11.49
C GLY A 758 30.20 59.12 -12.35
N CYS A 759 29.68 58.42 -13.36
CA CYS A 759 28.54 58.85 -14.17
C CYS A 759 27.45 57.76 -14.16
N HIS A 760 26.24 58.14 -13.76
CA HIS A 760 25.08 57.31 -14.00
C HIS A 760 24.96 57.00 -15.51
N PRO A 761 24.87 55.74 -15.95
CA PRO A 761 24.46 55.47 -17.32
C PRO A 761 23.00 55.92 -17.43
N GLU A 762 22.72 56.82 -18.37
CA GLU A 762 21.38 57.05 -18.86
C GLU A 762 20.84 55.67 -19.34
N SER A 763 19.65 55.26 -18.81
CA SER A 763 18.95 54.05 -19.24
C SER A 763 18.83 54.09 -20.77
N SER A 764 19.49 53.17 -21.47
CA SER A 764 19.14 52.86 -22.85
C SER A 764 17.66 52.41 -22.84
N GLU A 765 16.83 52.99 -23.72
CA GLU A 765 15.48 52.49 -23.96
C GLU A 765 15.50 51.13 -24.63
N GLY A 766 16.04 50.11 -23.92
CA GLY A 766 15.88 48.67 -24.24
C GLY A 766 14.53 48.22 -23.70
N SER A 767 13.91 47.28 -24.37
CA SER A 767 12.72 46.59 -23.84
C SER A 767 13.14 45.90 -22.50
N PRO A 768 12.39 46.12 -21.39
CA PRO A 768 12.80 45.53 -20.12
C PRO A 768 12.87 44.01 -20.21
N ASP A 769 13.86 43.38 -19.52
CA ASP A 769 13.97 41.93 -19.41
C ASP A 769 12.60 41.32 -19.11
N ARG A 770 12.20 40.32 -19.91
CA ARG A 770 10.87 39.68 -19.82
C ARG A 770 11.00 38.19 -19.93
N ILE A 771 10.24 37.47 -19.07
CA ILE A 771 10.00 36.06 -19.21
C ILE A 771 8.49 35.80 -18.91
N THR A 772 7.85 34.97 -19.73
CA THR A 772 6.41 34.71 -19.61
C THR A 772 6.12 33.28 -19.99
N LEU A 773 5.34 32.55 -19.15
CA LEU A 773 4.82 31.24 -19.48
C LEU A 773 3.79 31.34 -20.61
N THR A 774 4.03 30.70 -21.74
CA THR A 774 3.17 30.73 -22.92
C THR A 774 2.36 29.46 -23.09
N SER A 775 2.83 28.32 -22.55
CA SER A 775 2.11 27.05 -22.61
C SER A 775 2.41 26.19 -21.39
N TYR A 776 1.38 25.54 -20.89
CA TYR A 776 1.45 24.62 -19.76
C TYR A 776 0.86 23.25 -20.11
N ALA A 777 1.64 22.20 -19.83
CA ALA A 777 1.18 20.84 -19.68
C ALA A 777 1.88 20.21 -18.46
N PRO A 778 1.33 19.16 -17.82
CA PRO A 778 1.97 18.58 -16.64
C PRO A 778 3.43 18.14 -16.87
N ASN A 779 3.74 17.66 -18.07
CA ASN A 779 5.10 17.22 -18.48
C ASN A 779 5.88 18.25 -19.31
N GLU A 780 5.29 19.41 -19.63
CA GLU A 780 5.94 20.42 -20.48
C GLU A 780 5.57 21.84 -20.09
N LEU A 781 6.55 22.72 -19.98
CA LEU A 781 6.40 24.15 -19.75
C LEU A 781 7.16 24.90 -20.83
N ARG A 782 6.54 25.92 -21.44
CA ARG A 782 7.16 26.78 -22.45
C ARG A 782 7.12 28.22 -22.00
N TYR A 783 8.26 28.90 -22.14
CA TYR A 783 8.42 30.30 -21.76
C TYR A 783 9.03 31.08 -22.90
N ASP A 784 8.42 32.21 -23.27
CA ASP A 784 9.07 33.22 -24.10
C ASP A 784 9.89 34.12 -23.21
N PHE A 785 11.13 34.40 -23.60
CA PHE A 785 11.99 35.33 -22.87
C PHE A 785 12.70 36.31 -23.83
N SER A 786 13.02 37.49 -23.30
CA SER A 786 13.86 38.52 -23.93
C SER A 786 14.71 39.16 -22.83
N THR A 787 16.06 39.17 -23.02
CA THR A 787 17.01 39.65 -22.02
C THR A 787 18.10 40.47 -22.68
N ASP A 788 18.50 41.56 -22.05
CA ASP A 788 19.58 42.42 -22.53
C ASP A 788 20.99 41.93 -22.15
N SER A 789 21.04 40.91 -21.26
CA SER A 789 22.28 40.23 -20.82
C SER A 789 21.92 38.83 -20.32
N GLU A 790 22.92 38.01 -20.01
CA GLU A 790 22.70 36.72 -19.37
C GLU A 790 22.03 36.89 -17.99
N ARG A 791 20.87 36.26 -17.76
CA ARG A 791 20.04 36.46 -16.56
C ARG A 791 19.66 35.12 -15.91
N ALA A 792 19.54 35.13 -14.58
CA ALA A 792 19.00 34.02 -13.85
C ALA A 792 17.48 34.21 -13.65
N ALA A 793 16.70 33.22 -14.08
CA ALA A 793 15.28 33.15 -13.88
C ALA A 793 14.93 32.07 -12.82
N ILE A 794 14.03 32.40 -11.91
CA ILE A 794 13.45 31.47 -10.93
C ILE A 794 12.00 31.16 -11.34
N PHE A 795 11.59 29.92 -11.15
CA PHE A 795 10.27 29.41 -11.50
C PHE A 795 9.57 28.88 -10.26
N SER A 796 8.32 29.20 -10.05
CA SER A 796 7.48 28.64 -8.96
C SER A 796 7.29 27.12 -9.08
N GLU A 797 8.10 26.45 -9.87
CA GLU A 797 8.05 25.03 -10.17
C GLU A 797 8.97 24.24 -9.23
N ILE A 798 8.45 23.10 -8.74
CA ILE A 798 9.22 22.26 -7.81
C ILE A 798 10.41 21.62 -8.50
N TYR A 799 11.60 21.81 -7.93
CA TYR A 799 12.81 21.14 -8.38
C TYR A 799 12.82 19.66 -8.00
N TYR A 800 13.06 18.83 -8.99
CA TYR A 800 13.32 17.41 -8.81
C TYR A 800 14.53 17.03 -9.68
N PRO A 801 15.57 16.37 -9.11
CA PRO A 801 16.85 16.22 -9.79
C PRO A 801 16.85 15.21 -10.93
N GLU A 802 15.81 14.36 -11.03
CA GLU A 802 15.76 13.31 -12.04
C GLU A 802 14.57 13.52 -13.00
N GLY A 803 14.88 13.85 -14.26
CA GLY A 803 13.92 13.81 -15.35
C GLY A 803 13.55 15.15 -15.96
N TRP A 804 13.64 16.27 -15.25
CA TRP A 804 13.44 17.57 -15.87
C TRP A 804 14.66 17.95 -16.73
N LYS A 805 14.39 18.21 -18.02
CA LYS A 805 15.37 18.64 -19.02
C LYS A 805 14.93 19.99 -19.57
N ALA A 806 15.86 20.86 -19.93
CA ALA A 806 15.56 22.19 -20.45
C ALA A 806 16.35 22.49 -21.74
N TRP A 807 15.67 23.11 -22.68
CA TRP A 807 16.28 23.58 -23.95
C TRP A 807 15.87 25.00 -24.23
N ILE A 808 16.81 25.75 -24.78
CA ILE A 808 16.57 27.06 -25.36
C ILE A 808 16.47 26.88 -26.88
N GLU A 809 15.32 27.20 -27.42
CA GLU A 809 15.06 27.26 -28.85
C GLU A 809 15.08 28.69 -29.35
N PRO A 810 15.46 28.96 -30.62
CA PRO A 810 15.28 30.28 -31.22
C PRO A 810 13.83 30.73 -31.17
N ALA A 811 13.59 32.02 -30.99
CA ALA A 811 12.25 32.59 -30.88
C ALA A 811 11.33 32.14 -32.05
N GLY A 812 10.15 31.65 -31.67
CA GLY A 812 9.12 31.14 -32.59
C GLY A 812 9.46 29.79 -33.22
N THR A 813 10.43 29.03 -32.69
CA THR A 813 10.75 27.66 -33.13
C THR A 813 10.47 26.67 -32.03
N TYR A 814 10.05 25.47 -32.43
CA TYR A 814 9.77 24.36 -31.56
C TYR A 814 10.16 23.03 -32.24
N GLY A 815 10.78 22.14 -31.48
CA GLY A 815 11.15 20.81 -31.95
C GLY A 815 9.95 19.91 -32.22
N GLU A 816 10.14 18.63 -32.12
CA GLU A 816 9.09 17.61 -32.33
C GLU A 816 8.99 16.72 -31.08
N VAL A 817 7.79 16.36 -30.66
CA VAL A 817 7.59 15.29 -29.66
C VAL A 817 7.33 13.97 -30.38
N ARG A 818 8.17 12.97 -30.13
CA ARG A 818 8.02 11.65 -30.72
C ARG A 818 8.17 10.57 -29.64
N GLY A 819 7.09 9.78 -29.42
CA GLY A 819 7.09 8.71 -28.44
C GLY A 819 7.33 9.19 -27.00
N GLY A 820 6.78 10.35 -26.65
CA GLY A 820 6.94 10.97 -25.33
C GLY A 820 8.28 11.65 -25.08
N HIS A 821 9.13 11.81 -26.12
CA HIS A 821 10.42 12.48 -26.03
C HIS A 821 10.49 13.72 -26.91
N TYR A 822 11.05 14.79 -26.37
CA TYR A 822 11.31 16.01 -27.13
C TYR A 822 12.57 15.85 -27.98
N ILE A 823 12.44 16.15 -29.26
CA ILE A 823 13.54 16.22 -30.23
C ILE A 823 13.72 17.69 -30.54
N PRO A 824 14.77 18.34 -29.99
CA PRO A 824 15.03 19.76 -30.20
C PRO A 824 15.41 20.04 -31.63
N THR A 825 15.25 21.31 -32.06
CA THR A 825 15.77 21.76 -33.36
C THR A 825 17.30 21.72 -33.40
N GLU A 826 17.88 21.78 -34.61
CA GLU A 826 19.35 21.80 -34.78
C GLU A 826 20.05 23.00 -34.11
N ASN A 827 19.32 24.10 -33.87
CA ASN A 827 19.82 25.32 -33.24
C ASN A 827 19.49 25.40 -31.75
N ALA A 828 18.80 24.42 -31.18
CA ALA A 828 18.50 24.40 -29.78
C ALA A 828 19.72 24.16 -28.92
N LYS A 829 19.76 24.80 -27.76
CA LYS A 829 20.80 24.58 -26.75
C LYS A 829 20.20 23.98 -25.49
N GLN A 830 20.66 22.81 -25.13
CA GLN A 830 20.30 22.24 -23.81
C GLN A 830 21.00 23.00 -22.69
N ILE A 831 20.29 23.33 -21.64
CA ILE A 831 20.78 24.02 -20.43
C ILE A 831 20.49 23.20 -19.18
N ASP A 832 21.27 23.44 -18.13
CA ASP A 832 21.07 22.81 -16.84
C ASP A 832 20.11 23.62 -15.98
N LEU A 833 19.20 22.91 -15.26
CA LEU A 833 18.37 23.47 -14.22
C LEU A 833 19.10 23.37 -12.88
N PHE A 834 18.94 24.39 -12.05
CA PHE A 834 19.43 24.37 -10.66
C PHE A 834 18.28 24.52 -9.65
N ARG A 835 18.56 24.20 -8.38
CA ARG A 835 17.63 24.42 -7.27
C ARG A 835 17.91 25.76 -6.63
N ALA A 836 16.87 26.56 -6.45
CA ALA A 836 16.87 27.81 -5.71
C ALA A 836 15.79 27.78 -4.64
N ASP A 837 15.91 28.66 -3.65
CA ASP A 837 14.91 28.96 -2.64
C ASP A 837 14.34 27.68 -1.98
N TRP A 838 15.26 26.81 -1.59
CA TRP A 838 15.03 25.49 -0.97
C TRP A 838 14.50 24.43 -1.95
N MET A 839 13.56 24.77 -2.86
CA MET A 839 12.94 23.73 -3.71
C MET A 839 12.41 24.21 -5.06
N LEU A 840 12.67 25.43 -5.46
CA LEU A 840 12.24 25.94 -6.76
C LEU A 840 13.25 25.62 -7.86
N ARG A 841 12.80 25.64 -9.12
CA ARG A 841 13.69 25.54 -10.28
C ARG A 841 14.29 26.88 -10.62
N GLY A 842 15.54 26.89 -11.03
CA GLY A 842 16.19 28.03 -11.64
C GLY A 842 16.86 27.63 -12.93
N ALA A 843 17.01 28.62 -13.85
CA ALA A 843 17.76 28.49 -15.08
C ALA A 843 18.52 29.77 -15.39
N ILE A 844 19.69 29.63 -16.05
CA ILE A 844 20.43 30.77 -16.56
C ILE A 844 20.09 30.92 -18.05
N LEU A 845 19.49 32.06 -18.40
CA LEU A 845 19.08 32.38 -19.76
C LEU A 845 20.11 33.27 -20.44
N PRO A 846 20.46 32.99 -21.70
CA PRO A 846 21.44 33.82 -22.45
C PRO A 846 20.83 35.19 -22.83
N GLU A 847 21.68 36.11 -23.20
CA GLU A 847 21.28 37.37 -23.86
C GLU A 847 20.50 37.09 -25.16
N GLY A 848 19.47 37.88 -25.43
CA GLY A 848 18.64 37.85 -26.64
C GLY A 848 17.22 37.33 -26.39
N GLU A 849 16.55 36.97 -27.48
CA GLU A 849 15.20 36.43 -27.48
C GLU A 849 15.19 34.93 -27.75
N GLY A 850 14.34 34.19 -27.06
CA GLY A 850 14.26 32.74 -27.23
C GLY A 850 13.03 32.14 -26.56
N GLU A 851 12.83 30.84 -26.78
CA GLU A 851 11.83 30.05 -26.12
C GLU A 851 12.55 29.02 -25.21
N LEU A 852 12.23 29.05 -23.90
CA LEU A 852 12.70 28.04 -22.95
C LEU A 852 11.65 26.93 -22.87
N ILE A 853 12.09 25.70 -23.16
CA ILE A 853 11.26 24.51 -23.08
C ILE A 853 11.77 23.63 -21.96
N MET A 854 10.92 23.32 -20.98
CA MET A 854 11.20 22.38 -19.89
C MET A 854 10.31 21.16 -20.05
N ARG A 855 10.91 19.94 -20.05
CA ARG A 855 10.13 18.69 -20.12
C ARG A 855 10.57 17.68 -19.07
N PHE A 856 9.58 16.92 -18.60
CA PHE A 856 9.80 15.82 -17.65
C PHE A 856 9.96 14.51 -18.41
N GLU A 857 11.19 14.06 -18.57
CA GLU A 857 11.56 12.85 -19.33
C GLU A 857 12.59 12.00 -18.55
N PRO A 858 12.17 11.33 -17.48
CA PRO A 858 13.11 10.54 -16.67
C PRO A 858 13.54 9.24 -17.36
N ASP A 859 14.83 9.04 -17.56
CA ASP A 859 15.41 7.85 -18.22
C ASP A 859 15.07 6.54 -17.48
N SER A 860 14.76 6.63 -16.18
CA SER A 860 14.38 5.49 -15.33
C SER A 860 13.09 4.79 -15.80
N TYR A 861 12.18 5.53 -16.42
CA TYR A 861 10.93 4.98 -16.95
C TYR A 861 11.17 4.11 -18.18
N GLN A 862 11.93 4.63 -19.16
CA GLN A 862 12.24 3.88 -20.38
C GLN A 862 13.07 2.62 -20.09
N LEU A 863 14.06 2.72 -19.19
CA LEU A 863 14.82 1.57 -18.74
C LEU A 863 13.92 0.52 -18.10
N GLY A 864 13.03 0.96 -17.21
CA GLY A 864 12.06 0.10 -16.55
C GLY A 864 11.14 -0.63 -17.53
N GLU A 865 10.59 0.08 -18.52
CA GLU A 865 9.74 -0.47 -19.57
C GLU A 865 10.45 -1.56 -20.39
N ASN A 866 11.67 -1.33 -20.82
CA ASN A 866 12.45 -2.27 -21.60
C ASN A 866 12.74 -3.56 -20.81
N ILE A 867 13.10 -3.43 -19.52
CA ILE A 867 13.34 -4.58 -18.64
C ILE A 867 12.04 -5.35 -18.40
N SER A 868 10.93 -4.67 -18.14
CA SER A 868 9.62 -5.29 -17.91
C SER A 868 9.19 -6.08 -19.15
N ARG A 869 9.33 -5.51 -20.33
CA ARG A 869 8.99 -6.16 -21.60
C ARG A 869 9.81 -7.43 -21.84
N ALA A 870 11.12 -7.34 -21.73
CA ALA A 870 11.99 -8.50 -21.91
C ALA A 870 11.71 -9.61 -20.89
N SER A 871 11.53 -9.26 -19.62
CA SER A 871 11.30 -10.19 -18.53
C SER A 871 9.92 -10.87 -18.62
N SER A 872 8.88 -10.13 -18.99
CA SER A 872 7.52 -10.66 -19.14
C SER A 872 7.41 -11.63 -20.32
N ILE A 873 7.99 -11.30 -21.46
CA ILE A 873 8.08 -12.20 -22.63
C ILE A 873 8.82 -13.48 -22.24
N PHE A 874 9.99 -13.36 -21.60
CA PHE A 874 10.76 -14.52 -21.17
C PHE A 874 9.96 -15.41 -20.21
N LEU A 875 9.26 -14.81 -19.24
CA LEU A 875 8.46 -15.55 -18.25
C LEU A 875 7.29 -16.30 -18.90
N ILE A 876 6.61 -15.70 -19.89
CA ILE A 876 5.54 -16.33 -20.67
C ILE A 876 6.09 -17.53 -21.47
N LEU A 877 7.21 -17.34 -22.18
CA LEU A 877 7.85 -18.41 -22.93
C LEU A 877 8.29 -19.56 -22.02
N LEU A 878 8.82 -19.24 -20.84
CA LEU A 878 9.21 -20.24 -19.84
C LEU A 878 8.02 -21.03 -19.31
N LEU A 879 6.85 -20.40 -19.15
CA LEU A 879 5.60 -21.08 -18.75
C LEU A 879 5.20 -22.11 -19.81
N ILE A 880 5.20 -21.72 -21.08
CA ILE A 880 4.85 -22.60 -22.21
C ILE A 880 5.84 -23.78 -22.29
N ALA A 881 7.14 -23.50 -22.23
CA ALA A 881 8.18 -24.52 -22.30
C ALA A 881 8.14 -25.51 -21.11
N SER A 882 7.94 -25.00 -19.89
CA SER A 882 7.88 -25.83 -18.68
C SER A 882 6.61 -26.70 -18.66
N ALA A 883 5.47 -26.19 -19.12
CA ALA A 883 4.22 -26.96 -19.26
C ALA A 883 4.37 -28.07 -20.30
N ALA A 884 4.96 -27.79 -21.47
CA ALA A 884 5.28 -28.77 -22.51
C ALA A 884 6.24 -29.85 -21.99
N GLY A 885 7.28 -29.47 -21.24
CA GLY A 885 8.24 -30.38 -20.60
C GLY A 885 7.57 -31.36 -19.62
N VAL A 886 6.61 -30.88 -18.82
CA VAL A 886 5.82 -31.73 -17.92
C VAL A 886 4.92 -32.68 -18.70
N ALA A 887 4.28 -32.24 -19.79
CA ALA A 887 3.46 -33.09 -20.64
C ALA A 887 4.28 -34.20 -21.32
N ALA A 888 5.46 -33.88 -21.87
CA ALA A 888 6.40 -34.84 -22.45
C ALA A 888 6.88 -35.88 -21.45
N SER A 889 7.28 -35.45 -20.25
CA SER A 889 7.69 -36.35 -19.14
C SER A 889 6.58 -37.31 -18.72
N ALA A 890 5.31 -36.82 -18.67
CA ALA A 890 4.15 -37.67 -18.36
C ALA A 890 3.87 -38.71 -19.45
N SER A 891 4.03 -38.37 -20.72
CA SER A 891 3.85 -39.26 -21.86
C SER A 891 4.93 -40.33 -21.92
N ALA A 892 6.20 -39.98 -21.70
CA ALA A 892 7.31 -40.93 -21.65
C ALA A 892 7.13 -41.97 -20.50
N SER A 893 6.65 -41.51 -19.32
CA SER A 893 6.39 -42.40 -18.20
C SER A 893 5.19 -43.36 -18.42
N ARG A 894 4.21 -42.99 -19.24
CA ARG A 894 3.09 -43.88 -19.66
C ARG A 894 3.55 -44.96 -20.66
N LEU A 895 4.42 -44.59 -21.60
CA LEU A 895 4.98 -45.52 -22.57
C LEU A 895 5.86 -46.59 -21.93
N SER A 896 6.73 -46.22 -20.99
CA SER A 896 7.58 -47.14 -20.28
C SER A 896 6.78 -48.17 -19.43
N ARG A 897 5.65 -47.74 -18.81
CA ARG A 897 4.74 -48.64 -18.08
C ARG A 897 4.00 -49.65 -19.01
N LYS A 898 3.65 -49.26 -20.25
CA LYS A 898 3.02 -50.15 -21.23
C LYS A 898 4.02 -51.14 -21.80
N GLY A 899 5.33 -50.80 -21.88
CA GLY A 899 6.39 -51.69 -22.33
C GLY A 899 6.78 -52.76 -21.31
N SER A 900 6.60 -52.50 -19.99
CA SER A 900 6.92 -53.49 -18.92
C SER A 900 5.75 -54.46 -18.61
N THR A 901 4.59 -54.30 -19.23
CA THR A 901 3.41 -55.20 -19.12
C THR A 901 3.20 -56.05 -20.36
N ARG A 902 4.11 -56.02 -21.29
CA ARG A 902 4.30 -57.01 -22.35
C ARG A 902 5.59 -57.81 -22.03
#